data_eb187864f8729b85a954be760cc3f0be
#
_entry.id   eb187864f8729b85a954be760cc3f0be
#
_cell.length_a   1.000
_cell.length_b   1.000
_cell.length_c   1.000
_cell.angle_alpha   90.00
_cell.angle_beta   90.00
_cell.angle_gamma   90.00
#
_symmetry.space_group_name_H-M   'P 1'
#
loop_
_entity.id
_entity.type
_entity.pdbx_description
1 polymer ?
#
loop_
_entity_poly.entity_id
_entity_poly.type
_entity_poly.pdbx_seq_one_letter_code
_entity_poly.pdbx_strand_id
1 'polypeptide(L)'
;MNAPTPMKNLLPATGVQQGTDIVHESAHLHVTGGATYIDDIPEVAGTLYAALIKSPVAHGELIGEGIDRAAILAQHGVVAVYTAKDIPGENNCGPIVHDDPFLADGKVEFVGQAVAVVVARSMLYAREVAAKAKVLVKELKPILTVEEALEAQSFVMPAKGIVRGDAAAAIASAPHKIKGTTRTGQQEQFYLEGQITYAVPKEDGQLTLYVSTQHPDGNQREAAHALNLHTNDVEVICRRMGGGFGGKEGNASIFSQSAALAAFKLQKPVKLRVNRDDDMTITGKRHDFRIDYEVGFDDNGRILGADIMLASRCGYSTDYSGPVNDRACLHIDNSYHIPALNLVSHRCKTNTQSATAFRGFGGPQGMFGIETVIDEIAATLGKDPLEVRKLNLYKDPAISGTPDTMTTQYNQLIEDWVGDKVIAQVEQESKYAERRAAVQAFNAQSKTRKRGIALVPLKFGISFTATHLNQGGALLVVYMDGSVSCNHGGTEMGQGLNTKMAQVCADGLGISVDHVRITATDSQKVPNASATSASSGADINGAAIMNATAQMRERLKPVAARMLGCAAEEVTFANNELHGGGKSVKWADVTKQAWLDRVGLSVTGFYMTPEIKYDFTTLNGRAFYYYCYGAAVSEVEIDTRTGEWWLKGVDIVHDVGRSINPALDKGQIEGAYIQGMGWLTMEECIWDKKGKLLTHGPSTYKIPVAGDVPEHFNVSLFDNANLKPTPFNSKATGEPPLMLGLSAFFALKDAVAASANHKAVVHMDAPATPERILLACEKAKADAAAA
;
A
#
# COMPACT_ATOMS: atom_id res chain seq x y z
N MET A 1 4.44 -21.19 33.34
CA MET A 1 4.44 -21.13 31.86
C MET A 1 5.87 -21.26 31.39
N ASN A 2 6.21 -22.29 30.63
CA ASN A 2 7.56 -22.42 30.09
C ASN A 2 7.82 -21.26 29.14
N ALA A 3 9.00 -20.63 29.29
CA ALA A 3 9.42 -19.60 28.33
C ALA A 3 9.37 -20.18 26.90
N PRO A 4 8.87 -19.41 25.91
CA PRO A 4 8.85 -19.89 24.52
C PRO A 4 10.26 -20.25 24.06
N THR A 5 10.38 -21.39 23.38
CA THR A 5 11.66 -21.85 22.82
C THR A 5 12.19 -20.76 21.88
N PRO A 6 13.41 -20.23 22.09
CA PRO A 6 13.98 -19.25 21.20
C PRO A 6 14.04 -19.78 19.75
N MET A 7 13.90 -18.93 18.75
CA MET A 7 14.00 -19.25 17.30
C MET A 7 15.23 -20.09 16.92
N LYS A 8 16.26 -20.10 17.78
CA LYS A 8 17.53 -20.83 17.66
C LYS A 8 17.44 -22.33 17.29
N ASN A 9 16.29 -22.97 17.51
CA ASN A 9 16.12 -24.41 17.27
C ASN A 9 15.32 -24.75 16.01
N LEU A 10 14.97 -23.78 15.19
CA LEU A 10 14.10 -23.98 14.01
C LEU A 10 14.81 -23.83 12.66
N LEU A 11 16.12 -23.47 12.66
CA LEU A 11 16.83 -23.11 11.43
C LEU A 11 17.96 -24.07 11.10
N PRO A 12 18.13 -24.44 9.81
CA PRO A 12 19.30 -25.20 9.38
C PRO A 12 20.56 -24.33 9.49
N ALA A 13 21.63 -24.91 10.02
CA ALA A 13 22.95 -24.28 10.11
C ALA A 13 23.66 -24.23 8.74
N THR A 14 23.10 -23.52 7.79
CA THR A 14 23.70 -23.31 6.46
C THR A 14 24.00 -21.82 6.24
N GLY A 15 25.13 -21.53 5.63
CA GLY A 15 25.68 -20.19 5.50
C GLY A 15 25.00 -19.28 4.46
N VAL A 16 23.91 -19.71 3.83
CA VAL A 16 23.14 -18.92 2.88
C VAL A 16 21.69 -18.91 3.34
N GLN A 17 21.17 -17.71 3.59
CA GLN A 17 19.80 -17.52 4.10
C GLN A 17 18.83 -17.09 2.99
N GLN A 18 19.34 -16.52 1.89
CA GLN A 18 18.55 -16.11 0.74
C GLN A 18 17.83 -17.31 0.10
N GLY A 19 16.55 -17.13 -0.25
CA GLY A 19 15.75 -18.15 -0.92
C GLY A 19 15.29 -19.28 -0.01
N THR A 20 15.51 -19.14 1.31
CA THR A 20 15.04 -20.11 2.31
C THR A 20 13.77 -19.61 3.00
N ASP A 21 12.88 -20.55 3.32
CA ASP A 21 11.62 -20.27 4.03
C ASP A 21 11.87 -20.11 5.53
N ILE A 22 12.49 -19.01 5.91
CA ILE A 22 12.65 -18.66 7.32
C ILE A 22 11.30 -18.17 7.85
N VAL A 23 10.90 -18.77 8.97
CA VAL A 23 9.65 -18.42 9.67
C VAL A 23 9.72 -16.94 10.09
N HIS A 24 8.60 -16.23 9.97
CA HIS A 24 8.48 -14.82 10.40
C HIS A 24 9.01 -14.64 11.83
N GLU A 25 9.88 -13.66 12.05
CA GLU A 25 10.69 -13.49 13.28
C GLU A 25 9.87 -13.44 14.58
N SER A 26 8.62 -13.00 14.49
CA SER A 26 7.71 -12.90 15.64
C SER A 26 6.50 -13.84 15.56
N ALA A 27 6.48 -14.82 14.64
CA ALA A 27 5.35 -15.75 14.50
C ALA A 27 4.99 -16.45 15.82
N HIS A 28 6.00 -16.93 16.55
CA HIS A 28 5.81 -17.59 17.85
C HIS A 28 5.22 -16.66 18.92
N LEU A 29 5.50 -15.34 18.84
CA LEU A 29 4.94 -14.35 19.75
C LEU A 29 3.46 -14.10 19.45
N HIS A 30 3.08 -14.11 18.16
CA HIS A 30 1.67 -13.91 17.76
C HIS A 30 0.78 -15.05 18.26
N VAL A 31 1.18 -16.29 18.04
CA VAL A 31 0.37 -17.46 18.43
C VAL A 31 0.35 -17.73 19.93
N THR A 32 1.28 -17.16 20.69
CA THR A 32 1.33 -17.29 22.16
C THR A 32 0.81 -16.07 22.91
N GLY A 33 0.43 -15.00 22.20
CA GLY A 33 0.01 -13.74 22.82
C GLY A 33 1.17 -12.91 23.40
N GLY A 34 2.43 -13.28 23.08
CA GLY A 34 3.62 -12.57 23.54
C GLY A 34 4.05 -11.38 22.68
N ALA A 35 3.40 -11.18 21.51
CA ALA A 35 3.69 -10.06 20.64
C ALA A 35 3.17 -8.76 21.24
N THR A 36 4.05 -7.78 21.47
CA THR A 36 3.70 -6.48 22.05
C THR A 36 3.40 -5.48 20.93
N TYR A 37 2.18 -4.97 20.90
CA TYR A 37 1.73 -3.85 20.08
C TYR A 37 1.74 -2.55 20.89
N ILE A 38 1.42 -1.41 20.27
CA ILE A 38 1.44 -0.12 20.98
C ILE A 38 0.44 -0.12 22.17
N ASP A 39 -0.72 -0.78 22.02
CA ASP A 39 -1.70 -0.85 23.09
C ASP A 39 -1.24 -1.70 24.30
N ASP A 40 -0.32 -2.63 24.07
CA ASP A 40 0.20 -3.55 25.09
C ASP A 40 1.40 -2.99 25.88
N ILE A 41 1.91 -1.81 25.49
CA ILE A 41 3.02 -1.16 26.19
C ILE A 41 2.56 -0.82 27.61
N PRO A 42 3.28 -1.28 28.66
CA PRO A 42 2.93 -0.96 30.04
C PRO A 42 2.83 0.54 30.29
N GLU A 43 1.69 0.96 30.82
CA GLU A 43 1.41 2.38 31.04
C GLU A 43 2.18 2.89 32.26
N VAL A 44 2.80 4.05 32.12
CA VAL A 44 3.44 4.77 33.21
C VAL A 44 2.38 5.27 34.20
N ALA A 45 2.68 5.26 35.49
CA ALA A 45 1.75 5.73 36.51
C ALA A 45 1.31 7.18 36.25
N GLY A 46 -0.02 7.40 36.29
CA GLY A 46 -0.61 8.71 36.02
C GLY A 46 -0.93 8.96 34.54
N THR A 47 -0.85 7.94 33.69
CA THR A 47 -1.30 8.02 32.29
C THR A 47 -2.73 8.52 32.20
N LEU A 48 -2.96 9.46 31.31
CA LEU A 48 -4.27 10.00 30.93
C LEU A 48 -4.68 9.51 29.55
N TYR A 49 -5.95 9.68 29.22
CA TYR A 49 -6.50 9.17 27.97
C TYR A 49 -7.17 10.28 27.19
N ALA A 50 -6.86 10.34 25.90
CA ALA A 50 -7.42 11.33 24.99
C ALA A 50 -8.45 10.72 24.02
N ALA A 51 -9.42 11.53 23.62
CA ALA A 51 -10.38 11.25 22.57
C ALA A 51 -10.68 12.52 21.77
N LEU A 52 -11.13 12.36 20.51
CA LEU A 52 -11.40 13.47 19.59
C LEU A 52 -12.88 13.82 19.59
N ILE A 53 -13.18 15.11 19.78
CA ILE A 53 -14.49 15.69 19.55
C ILE A 53 -14.61 15.98 18.05
N LYS A 54 -15.64 15.46 17.39
CA LYS A 54 -15.75 15.40 15.93
C LYS A 54 -16.88 16.26 15.40
N SER A 55 -16.71 16.80 14.19
CA SER A 55 -17.76 17.51 13.46
C SER A 55 -18.94 16.60 13.15
N PRO A 56 -20.19 17.04 13.43
CA PRO A 56 -21.39 16.34 13.03
C PRO A 56 -21.87 16.68 11.61
N VAL A 57 -21.25 17.66 10.94
CA VAL A 57 -21.64 18.16 9.61
C VAL A 57 -20.49 18.06 8.62
N ALA A 58 -20.82 17.90 7.34
CA ALA A 58 -19.82 17.77 6.27
C ALA A 58 -19.17 19.09 5.86
N HIS A 59 -19.86 20.22 6.05
CA HIS A 59 -19.33 21.54 5.75
C HIS A 59 -19.96 22.56 6.70
N GLY A 60 -19.16 23.45 7.29
CA GLY A 60 -19.67 24.48 8.17
C GLY A 60 -18.63 25.42 8.74
N GLU A 61 -19.09 26.57 9.21
CA GLU A 61 -18.29 27.57 9.94
C GLU A 61 -18.39 27.31 11.44
N LEU A 62 -17.23 27.16 12.12
CA LEU A 62 -17.19 27.01 13.58
C LEU A 62 -17.58 28.32 14.26
N ILE A 63 -18.41 28.23 15.32
CA ILE A 63 -18.78 29.36 16.15
C ILE A 63 -17.83 29.44 17.34
N GLY A 64 -17.02 30.49 17.41
CA GLY A 64 -15.99 30.63 18.43
C GLY A 64 -14.86 29.58 18.26
N GLU A 65 -14.65 28.76 19.26
CA GLU A 65 -13.71 27.63 19.25
C GLU A 65 -14.34 26.32 18.73
N GLY A 66 -15.59 26.36 18.29
CA GLY A 66 -16.34 25.19 17.87
C GLY A 66 -16.90 24.32 19.00
N ILE A 67 -16.62 24.63 20.26
CA ILE A 67 -17.06 23.89 21.44
C ILE A 67 -17.40 24.82 22.61
N ASP A 68 -18.21 24.34 23.57
CA ASP A 68 -18.33 24.95 24.90
C ASP A 68 -17.28 24.31 25.82
N ARG A 69 -16.08 24.90 25.83
CA ARG A 69 -14.93 24.43 26.62
C ARG A 69 -15.25 24.35 28.11
N ALA A 70 -15.96 25.36 28.65
CA ALA A 70 -16.29 25.44 30.07
C ALA A 70 -17.22 24.30 30.50
N ALA A 71 -18.26 24.03 29.70
CA ALA A 71 -19.20 22.94 29.96
C ALA A 71 -18.52 21.55 29.89
N ILE A 72 -17.54 21.37 29.00
CA ILE A 72 -16.78 20.11 28.91
C ILE A 72 -15.85 19.95 30.11
N LEU A 73 -15.09 20.99 30.49
CA LEU A 73 -14.20 20.98 31.65
C LEU A 73 -14.93 20.77 32.98
N ALA A 74 -16.19 21.20 33.09
CA ALA A 74 -16.99 21.00 34.29
C ALA A 74 -17.41 19.53 34.53
N GLN A 75 -17.22 18.66 33.56
CA GLN A 75 -17.58 17.24 33.71
C GLN A 75 -16.54 16.51 34.60
N HIS A 76 -17.06 15.74 35.55
CA HIS A 76 -16.22 15.03 36.50
C HIS A 76 -15.27 14.05 35.77
N GLY A 77 -13.96 14.12 36.08
CA GLY A 77 -12.96 13.25 35.52
C GLY A 77 -12.30 13.77 34.21
N VAL A 78 -12.84 14.84 33.62
CA VAL A 78 -12.15 15.57 32.54
C VAL A 78 -10.97 16.35 33.14
N VAL A 79 -9.80 16.27 32.47
CA VAL A 79 -8.58 16.93 32.94
C VAL A 79 -8.25 18.15 32.09
N ALA A 80 -8.45 18.05 30.76
CA ALA A 80 -8.17 19.13 29.82
C ALA A 80 -8.99 18.98 28.53
N VAL A 81 -9.10 20.09 27.79
CA VAL A 81 -9.63 20.15 26.43
C VAL A 81 -8.77 21.10 25.62
N TYR A 82 -8.34 20.67 24.43
CA TYR A 82 -7.53 21.46 23.53
C TYR A 82 -8.21 21.61 22.16
N THR A 83 -8.11 22.80 21.57
CA THR A 83 -8.59 23.15 20.23
C THR A 83 -7.40 23.62 19.37
N ALA A 84 -7.63 23.97 18.11
CA ALA A 84 -6.61 24.54 17.25
C ALA A 84 -5.85 25.73 17.87
N LYS A 85 -6.53 26.52 18.70
CA LYS A 85 -5.93 27.70 19.40
C LYS A 85 -4.88 27.34 20.46
N ASP A 86 -4.85 26.11 20.92
CA ASP A 86 -3.91 25.65 21.95
C ASP A 86 -2.59 25.12 21.35
N ILE A 87 -2.53 24.96 20.03
CA ILE A 87 -1.37 24.43 19.29
C ILE A 87 -0.26 25.49 19.29
N PRO A 88 0.96 25.19 19.82
CA PRO A 88 2.03 26.17 19.89
C PRO A 88 2.68 26.51 18.55
N GLY A 89 2.65 25.58 17.62
CA GLY A 89 3.30 25.65 16.32
C GLY A 89 2.33 25.50 15.16
N GLU A 90 2.61 24.60 14.24
CA GLU A 90 1.84 24.41 13.01
C GLU A 90 0.69 23.42 13.20
N ASN A 91 -0.53 23.81 12.84
CA ASN A 91 -1.70 22.96 12.82
C ASN A 91 -1.83 22.26 11.47
N ASN A 92 -0.97 21.29 11.21
CA ASN A 92 -0.94 20.56 9.93
C ASN A 92 -0.49 19.12 10.11
N CYS A 93 -1.13 18.20 9.37
CA CYS A 93 -0.73 16.81 9.21
C CYS A 93 -0.64 16.38 7.74
N GLY A 94 -0.79 17.33 6.80
CA GLY A 94 -0.66 17.09 5.37
C GLY A 94 0.79 16.75 4.99
N PRO A 95 1.03 15.57 4.38
CA PRO A 95 2.41 15.09 4.14
C PRO A 95 3.11 15.80 2.96
N ILE A 96 2.38 16.47 2.09
CA ILE A 96 2.89 17.11 0.86
C ILE A 96 2.56 18.59 0.79
N VAL A 97 1.30 18.93 1.04
CA VAL A 97 0.80 20.31 1.09
C VAL A 97 0.30 20.55 2.52
N HIS A 98 0.60 21.74 3.06
CA HIS A 98 0.21 22.09 4.42
C HIS A 98 -1.24 22.63 4.45
N ASP A 99 -2.19 21.83 3.97
CA ASP A 99 -3.62 22.16 3.88
C ASP A 99 -4.53 21.21 4.69
N ASP A 100 -3.94 20.41 5.57
CA ASP A 100 -4.63 19.37 6.35
C ASP A 100 -4.47 19.61 7.87
N PRO A 101 -5.31 20.45 8.50
CA PRO A 101 -5.23 20.69 9.93
C PRO A 101 -5.65 19.47 10.74
N PHE A 102 -4.83 19.03 11.73
CA PHE A 102 -5.20 17.92 12.62
C PHE A 102 -6.31 18.28 13.62
N LEU A 103 -6.55 19.56 13.89
CA LEU A 103 -7.73 20.09 14.57
C LEU A 103 -8.34 21.22 13.73
N ALA A 104 -9.62 21.12 13.45
CA ALA A 104 -10.33 22.11 12.64
C ALA A 104 -10.21 23.52 13.21
N ASP A 105 -9.93 24.50 12.35
CA ASP A 105 -9.83 25.92 12.70
C ASP A 105 -10.74 26.76 11.80
N GLY A 106 -11.67 27.48 12.41
CA GLY A 106 -12.63 28.35 11.76
C GLY A 106 -13.71 27.64 10.91
N LYS A 107 -13.43 26.47 10.36
CA LYS A 107 -14.37 25.68 9.55
C LYS A 107 -14.18 24.17 9.73
N VAL A 108 -15.23 23.43 9.40
CA VAL A 108 -15.21 21.99 9.25
C VAL A 108 -15.57 21.63 7.81
N GLU A 109 -14.92 20.59 7.28
CA GLU A 109 -15.01 20.22 5.85
C GLU A 109 -15.40 18.75 5.62
N PHE A 110 -15.61 17.95 6.69
CA PHE A 110 -16.23 16.62 6.59
C PHE A 110 -16.85 16.17 7.92
N VAL A 111 -17.80 15.22 7.84
CA VAL A 111 -18.36 14.58 9.04
C VAL A 111 -17.31 13.70 9.68
N GLY A 112 -16.93 14.00 10.91
CA GLY A 112 -15.87 13.26 11.63
C GLY A 112 -14.57 14.05 11.77
N GLN A 113 -14.41 15.21 11.15
CA GLN A 113 -13.21 16.04 11.32
C GLN A 113 -13.04 16.41 12.80
N ALA A 114 -11.81 16.22 13.31
CA ALA A 114 -11.48 16.53 14.69
C ALA A 114 -11.55 18.05 14.93
N VAL A 115 -12.33 18.46 15.95
CA VAL A 115 -12.47 19.87 16.37
C VAL A 115 -11.71 20.14 17.64
N ALA A 116 -11.65 19.17 18.55
CA ALA A 116 -10.93 19.31 19.81
C ALA A 116 -10.46 17.94 20.33
N VAL A 117 -9.46 17.97 21.20
CA VAL A 117 -8.98 16.82 21.98
C VAL A 117 -9.47 16.97 23.41
N VAL A 118 -10.24 16.02 23.93
CA VAL A 118 -10.59 15.92 25.35
C VAL A 118 -9.70 14.90 26.03
N VAL A 119 -9.17 15.24 27.20
CA VAL A 119 -8.31 14.39 28.03
C VAL A 119 -9.00 14.09 29.35
N ALA A 120 -9.06 12.81 29.72
CA ALA A 120 -9.72 12.35 30.93
C ALA A 120 -8.90 11.26 31.65
N ARG A 121 -9.36 10.86 32.84
CA ARG A 121 -8.68 9.85 33.68
C ARG A 121 -8.97 8.41 33.24
N SER A 122 -9.88 8.17 32.31
CA SER A 122 -10.15 6.85 31.75
C SER A 122 -10.48 6.97 30.25
N MET A 123 -10.11 5.98 29.47
CA MET A 123 -10.32 5.92 28.02
C MET A 123 -11.83 5.92 27.68
N LEU A 124 -12.61 5.09 28.39
CA LEU A 124 -14.04 5.02 28.15
C LEU A 124 -14.72 6.36 28.43
N TYR A 125 -14.33 7.02 29.51
CA TYR A 125 -14.88 8.30 29.87
C TYR A 125 -14.49 9.42 28.90
N ALA A 126 -13.22 9.46 28.45
CA ALA A 126 -12.78 10.40 27.40
C ALA A 126 -13.64 10.27 26.13
N ARG A 127 -13.88 9.03 25.67
CA ARG A 127 -14.74 8.72 24.50
C ARG A 127 -16.19 9.13 24.73
N GLU A 128 -16.72 8.85 25.91
CA GLU A 128 -18.11 9.22 26.26
C GLU A 128 -18.30 10.72 26.24
N VAL A 129 -17.39 11.48 26.84
CA VAL A 129 -17.40 12.94 26.80
C VAL A 129 -17.25 13.47 25.38
N ALA A 130 -16.33 12.94 24.61
CA ALA A 130 -16.13 13.32 23.21
C ALA A 130 -17.39 13.10 22.36
N ALA A 131 -18.04 11.94 22.53
CA ALA A 131 -19.24 11.59 21.77
C ALA A 131 -20.46 12.44 22.13
N LYS A 132 -20.57 12.92 23.39
CA LYS A 132 -21.65 13.77 23.88
C LYS A 132 -21.39 15.26 23.72
N ALA A 133 -20.15 15.67 23.46
CA ALA A 133 -19.78 17.06 23.30
C ALA A 133 -20.51 17.70 22.11
N LYS A 134 -21.14 18.84 22.36
CA LYS A 134 -21.82 19.60 21.32
C LYS A 134 -20.81 20.45 20.55
N VAL A 135 -20.73 20.22 19.25
CA VAL A 135 -19.95 21.09 18.33
C VAL A 135 -20.82 22.27 17.93
N LEU A 136 -20.26 23.48 18.08
CA LEU A 136 -20.91 24.75 17.73
C LEU A 136 -20.54 25.12 16.31
N VAL A 137 -21.44 24.85 15.37
CA VAL A 137 -21.17 25.00 13.93
C VAL A 137 -22.41 25.51 13.21
N LYS A 138 -22.21 26.43 12.26
CA LYS A 138 -23.20 26.86 11.28
C LYS A 138 -23.02 26.07 10.01
N GLU A 139 -23.97 25.19 9.72
CA GLU A 139 -23.91 24.27 8.58
C GLU A 139 -23.95 25.03 7.24
N LEU A 140 -23.15 24.58 6.28
CA LEU A 140 -23.09 25.05 4.90
C LEU A 140 -23.41 23.89 3.94
N LYS A 141 -23.73 24.22 2.68
CA LYS A 141 -23.97 23.21 1.65
C LYS A 141 -22.65 22.48 1.32
N PRO A 142 -22.60 21.14 1.42
CA PRO A 142 -21.41 20.40 1.02
C PRO A 142 -21.41 20.06 -0.47
N ILE A 143 -20.21 19.73 -1.00
CA ILE A 143 -19.94 19.03 -2.26
C ILE A 143 -19.50 17.63 -1.89
N LEU A 144 -20.21 16.58 -2.32
CA LEU A 144 -20.00 15.21 -1.84
C LEU A 144 -19.55 14.23 -2.94
N THR A 145 -19.84 14.54 -4.20
CA THR A 145 -19.58 13.63 -5.34
C THR A 145 -18.54 14.21 -6.31
N VAL A 146 -17.94 13.34 -7.10
CA VAL A 146 -17.04 13.73 -8.20
C VAL A 146 -17.78 14.59 -9.22
N GLU A 147 -19.02 14.25 -9.52
CA GLU A 147 -19.87 14.96 -10.45
C GLU A 147 -20.14 16.42 -9.99
N GLU A 148 -20.54 16.59 -8.73
CA GLU A 148 -20.74 17.93 -8.14
C GLU A 148 -19.45 18.75 -8.13
N ALA A 149 -18.31 18.11 -7.85
CA ALA A 149 -17.01 18.78 -7.82
C ALA A 149 -16.55 19.20 -9.23
N LEU A 150 -16.76 18.38 -10.25
CA LEU A 150 -16.49 18.72 -11.65
C LEU A 150 -17.36 19.89 -12.12
N GLU A 151 -18.66 19.86 -11.81
CA GLU A 151 -19.60 20.94 -12.13
C GLU A 151 -19.22 22.26 -11.44
N ALA A 152 -18.87 22.19 -10.16
CA ALA A 152 -18.46 23.33 -9.35
C ALA A 152 -16.99 23.77 -9.62
N GLN A 153 -16.22 23.04 -10.44
CA GLN A 153 -14.78 23.22 -10.64
C GLN A 153 -14.00 23.26 -9.31
N SER A 154 -14.39 22.39 -8.39
CA SER A 154 -13.81 22.29 -7.05
C SER A 154 -12.70 21.24 -7.06
N PHE A 155 -11.44 21.67 -6.94
CA PHE A 155 -10.27 20.83 -7.01
C PHE A 155 -9.30 21.11 -5.87
N VAL A 156 -8.62 20.07 -5.35
CA VAL A 156 -7.53 20.23 -4.36
C VAL A 156 -6.22 20.64 -5.03
N MET A 157 -6.04 20.28 -6.30
CA MET A 157 -4.87 20.59 -7.12
C MET A 157 -5.27 20.77 -8.59
N PRO A 158 -4.49 21.49 -9.41
CA PRO A 158 -4.70 21.56 -10.85
C PRO A 158 -4.71 20.18 -11.53
N ALA A 159 -5.48 20.07 -12.61
CA ALA A 159 -5.47 18.88 -13.44
C ALA A 159 -4.08 18.68 -14.08
N LYS A 160 -3.68 17.42 -14.27
CA LYS A 160 -2.50 17.02 -15.03
C LYS A 160 -2.87 15.98 -16.09
N GLY A 161 -2.00 15.78 -17.08
CA GLY A 161 -2.27 14.82 -18.14
C GLY A 161 -1.00 14.37 -18.86
N ILE A 162 -1.20 13.39 -19.72
CA ILE A 162 -0.16 12.84 -20.62
C ILE A 162 -0.71 12.87 -22.04
N VAL A 163 0.08 13.38 -22.97
CA VAL A 163 -0.24 13.34 -24.39
C VAL A 163 0.83 12.58 -25.14
N ARG A 164 0.43 11.58 -25.93
CA ARG A 164 1.30 10.81 -26.83
C ARG A 164 0.64 10.75 -28.21
N GLY A 165 1.33 11.13 -29.26
CA GLY A 165 0.77 11.15 -30.60
C GLY A 165 -0.48 12.04 -30.76
N ASP A 166 -1.31 11.73 -31.75
CA ASP A 166 -2.59 12.41 -32.01
C ASP A 166 -3.74 11.44 -31.78
N ALA A 167 -4.25 11.38 -30.55
CA ALA A 167 -5.32 10.50 -30.16
C ALA A 167 -6.63 10.82 -30.91
N ALA A 168 -6.93 12.10 -31.11
CA ALA A 168 -8.17 12.52 -31.80
C ALA A 168 -8.20 12.04 -33.25
N ALA A 169 -7.10 12.23 -34.00
CA ALA A 169 -6.99 11.76 -35.37
C ALA A 169 -7.02 10.22 -35.44
N ALA A 170 -6.33 9.53 -34.53
CA ALA A 170 -6.31 8.07 -34.46
C ALA A 170 -7.70 7.49 -34.15
N ILE A 171 -8.46 8.08 -33.22
CA ILE A 171 -9.84 7.68 -32.93
C ILE A 171 -10.75 7.99 -34.13
N ALA A 172 -10.61 9.20 -34.73
CA ALA A 172 -11.47 9.58 -35.86
C ALA A 172 -11.36 8.62 -37.03
N SER A 173 -10.14 8.16 -37.35
CA SER A 173 -9.84 7.25 -38.48
C SER A 173 -10.02 5.76 -38.16
N ALA A 174 -10.25 5.39 -36.91
CA ALA A 174 -10.36 4.00 -36.50
C ALA A 174 -11.62 3.33 -37.10
N PRO A 175 -11.53 2.05 -37.55
CA PRO A 175 -12.67 1.26 -38.02
C PRO A 175 -13.76 1.12 -36.97
N HIS A 176 -13.38 0.93 -35.73
CA HIS A 176 -14.30 0.72 -34.61
C HIS A 176 -14.00 1.72 -33.49
N LYS A 177 -15.04 2.06 -32.73
CA LYS A 177 -14.97 2.96 -31.57
C LYS A 177 -15.83 2.47 -30.44
N ILE A 178 -15.34 2.64 -29.21
CA ILE A 178 -16.14 2.53 -27.99
C ILE A 178 -16.03 3.84 -27.21
N LYS A 179 -17.09 4.14 -26.46
CA LYS A 179 -17.13 5.30 -25.55
C LYS A 179 -17.97 4.93 -24.34
N GLY A 180 -17.44 5.23 -23.16
CA GLY A 180 -18.11 4.88 -21.93
C GLY A 180 -17.61 5.62 -20.70
N THR A 181 -18.24 5.29 -19.60
CA THR A 181 -17.86 5.69 -18.26
C THR A 181 -17.86 4.47 -17.37
N THR A 182 -16.81 4.30 -16.57
CA THR A 182 -16.75 3.28 -15.51
C THR A 182 -16.29 3.91 -14.20
N ARG A 183 -16.63 3.26 -13.08
CA ARG A 183 -16.30 3.75 -11.74
C ARG A 183 -15.70 2.67 -10.88
N THR A 184 -14.80 3.09 -9.99
CA THR A 184 -14.32 2.27 -8.88
C THR A 184 -14.81 2.84 -7.57
N GLY A 185 -15.19 1.99 -6.62
CA GLY A 185 -15.53 2.41 -5.27
C GLY A 185 -14.30 2.75 -4.42
N GLN A 186 -14.55 3.42 -3.29
CA GLN A 186 -13.58 3.56 -2.22
C GLN A 186 -13.33 2.21 -1.54
N GLN A 187 -12.19 2.10 -0.83
CA GLN A 187 -11.87 0.95 0.00
C GLN A 187 -11.27 1.42 1.32
N GLU A 188 -11.69 0.83 2.42
CA GLU A 188 -11.12 1.00 3.76
C GLU A 188 -9.92 0.06 3.91
N GLN A 189 -8.81 0.55 4.50
CA GLN A 189 -7.63 -0.28 4.76
C GLN A 189 -7.90 -1.43 5.71
N PHE A 190 -8.80 -1.21 6.65
CA PHE A 190 -9.31 -2.20 7.60
C PHE A 190 -8.22 -2.98 8.35
N TYR A 191 -7.10 -2.31 8.67
CA TYR A 191 -6.06 -2.89 9.54
C TYR A 191 -6.66 -3.31 10.89
N LEU A 192 -6.20 -4.44 11.45
CA LEU A 192 -6.78 -4.98 12.71
C LEU A 192 -6.46 -4.10 13.92
N GLU A 193 -5.22 -3.65 14.05
CA GLU A 193 -4.84 -2.64 15.04
C GLU A 193 -5.27 -1.26 14.53
N GLY A 194 -6.24 -0.61 15.19
CA GLY A 194 -6.67 0.77 14.89
C GLY A 194 -5.55 1.78 15.13
N GLN A 195 -5.82 3.04 14.81
CA GLN A 195 -4.89 4.15 15.07
C GLN A 195 -4.67 4.30 16.59
N ILE A 196 -3.40 4.38 16.98
CA ILE A 196 -3.01 4.48 18.38
C ILE A 196 -1.69 5.22 18.54
N THR A 197 -1.63 6.09 19.55
CA THR A 197 -0.43 6.77 19.99
C THR A 197 -0.36 6.80 21.52
N TYR A 198 0.82 6.51 22.05
CA TYR A 198 1.12 6.69 23.45
C TYR A 198 2.28 7.68 23.60
N ALA A 199 1.99 8.90 24.07
CA ALA A 199 2.94 10.00 24.20
C ALA A 199 3.42 10.09 25.64
N VAL A 200 4.74 10.06 25.86
CA VAL A 200 5.37 10.09 27.18
C VAL A 200 6.35 11.27 27.25
N PRO A 201 6.10 12.27 28.09
CA PRO A 201 7.06 13.35 28.33
C PRO A 201 8.36 12.84 28.94
N LYS A 202 9.48 13.43 28.53
CA LYS A 202 10.82 13.24 29.10
C LYS A 202 11.29 14.54 29.77
N GLU A 203 12.51 14.53 30.31
CA GLU A 203 13.16 15.73 30.81
C GLU A 203 13.39 16.77 29.71
N ASP A 204 13.58 18.02 30.07
CA ASP A 204 13.86 19.15 29.17
C ASP A 204 12.83 19.37 28.05
N GLY A 205 11.56 19.01 28.29
CA GLY A 205 10.46 19.19 27.31
C GLY A 205 10.46 18.21 26.16
N GLN A 206 11.34 17.21 26.16
CA GLN A 206 11.38 16.15 25.15
C GLN A 206 10.18 15.19 25.26
N LEU A 207 9.90 14.48 24.18
CA LEU A 207 8.80 13.51 24.10
C LEU A 207 9.25 12.21 23.43
N THR A 208 8.81 11.06 24.00
CA THR A 208 8.77 9.79 23.27
C THR A 208 7.34 9.50 22.84
N LEU A 209 7.15 9.24 21.57
CA LEU A 209 5.89 8.83 20.97
C LEU A 209 5.97 7.38 20.52
N TYR A 210 5.19 6.50 21.12
CA TYR A 210 4.95 5.15 20.62
C TYR A 210 3.76 5.24 19.66
N VAL A 211 4.00 5.03 18.37
CA VAL A 211 2.98 5.25 17.33
C VAL A 211 2.87 4.03 16.43
N SER A 212 1.65 3.60 16.16
CA SER A 212 1.37 2.64 15.08
C SER A 212 1.39 3.38 13.74
N THR A 213 2.57 3.45 13.10
CA THR A 213 2.79 4.24 11.89
C THR A 213 3.75 3.59 10.91
N GLN A 214 3.48 3.76 9.61
CA GLN A 214 4.40 3.41 8.51
C GLN A 214 5.53 4.43 8.34
N HIS A 215 5.44 5.61 8.99
CA HIS A 215 6.37 6.72 8.81
C HIS A 215 6.75 7.35 10.16
N PRO A 216 7.60 6.68 10.97
CA PRO A 216 8.05 7.24 12.25
C PRO A 216 8.66 8.63 12.15
N ASP A 217 9.57 8.85 11.17
CA ASP A 217 10.26 10.14 10.97
C ASP A 217 9.30 11.25 10.49
N GLY A 218 8.26 10.93 9.73
CA GLY A 218 7.19 11.87 9.38
C GLY A 218 6.45 12.33 10.62
N ASN A 219 5.97 11.37 11.43
CA ASN A 219 5.29 11.67 12.69
C ASN A 219 6.17 12.46 13.67
N GLN A 220 7.48 12.19 13.68
CA GLN A 220 8.46 12.94 14.49
C GLN A 220 8.50 14.42 14.09
N ARG A 221 8.69 14.72 12.79
CA ARG A 221 8.77 16.09 12.27
C ARG A 221 7.45 16.84 12.50
N GLU A 222 6.33 16.23 12.17
CA GLU A 222 5.02 16.85 12.29
C GLU A 222 4.64 17.13 13.75
N ALA A 223 4.92 16.21 14.68
CA ALA A 223 4.73 16.46 16.11
C ALA A 223 5.64 17.56 16.64
N ALA A 224 6.91 17.60 16.22
CA ALA A 224 7.84 18.66 16.58
C ALA A 224 7.36 20.01 16.06
N HIS A 225 6.93 20.11 14.79
CA HIS A 225 6.39 21.34 14.22
C HIS A 225 5.11 21.81 14.94
N ALA A 226 4.17 20.89 15.24
CA ALA A 226 2.95 21.22 15.98
C ALA A 226 3.25 21.80 17.38
N LEU A 227 4.31 21.32 18.01
CA LEU A 227 4.70 21.76 19.35
C LEU A 227 5.72 22.91 19.36
N ASN A 228 6.15 23.39 18.20
CA ASN A 228 7.22 24.38 18.05
C ASN A 228 8.52 23.94 18.74
N LEU A 229 8.87 22.66 18.55
CA LEU A 229 10.09 22.02 19.05
C LEU A 229 11.06 21.72 17.91
N HIS A 230 12.32 21.42 18.23
CA HIS A 230 13.23 20.81 17.25
C HIS A 230 12.89 19.35 17.02
N THR A 231 13.16 18.84 15.82
CA THR A 231 12.85 17.44 15.47
C THR A 231 13.50 16.43 16.42
N ASN A 232 14.72 16.72 16.91
CA ASN A 232 15.45 15.86 17.84
C ASN A 232 14.93 15.90 19.29
N ASP A 233 13.98 16.79 19.62
CA ASP A 233 13.30 16.79 20.92
C ASP A 233 12.17 15.75 20.98
N VAL A 234 11.79 15.18 19.83
CA VAL A 234 10.76 14.17 19.72
C VAL A 234 11.37 12.86 19.21
N GLU A 235 11.11 11.77 19.90
CA GLU A 235 11.47 10.40 19.48
C GLU A 235 10.21 9.64 19.10
N VAL A 236 10.23 8.92 17.98
CA VAL A 236 9.13 8.06 17.57
C VAL A 236 9.58 6.61 17.44
N ILE A 237 8.89 5.70 18.12
CA ILE A 237 9.19 4.28 18.17
C ILE A 237 8.01 3.47 17.67
N CYS A 238 8.26 2.55 16.71
CA CYS A 238 7.31 1.58 16.20
C CYS A 238 7.97 0.19 16.13
N ARG A 239 7.59 -0.75 17.04
CA ARG A 239 8.12 -2.11 16.98
C ARG A 239 7.48 -2.94 15.88
N ARG A 240 6.16 -2.85 15.76
CA ARG A 240 5.30 -3.49 14.76
C ARG A 240 3.93 -2.84 14.71
N MET A 241 3.24 -3.06 13.61
CA MET A 241 1.84 -2.65 13.43
C MET A 241 0.96 -3.86 13.11
N GLY A 242 -0.28 -3.82 13.56
CA GLY A 242 -1.32 -4.78 13.18
C GLY A 242 -1.97 -4.44 11.83
N GLY A 243 -1.14 -4.30 10.78
CA GLY A 243 -1.51 -3.84 9.46
C GLY A 243 -1.37 -2.33 9.27
N GLY A 244 -1.20 -1.91 8.02
CA GLY A 244 -1.11 -0.50 7.65
C GLY A 244 -1.74 -0.23 6.28
N PHE A 245 -1.29 -0.94 5.24
CA PHE A 245 -1.82 -0.90 3.86
C PHE A 245 -1.83 0.49 3.20
N GLY A 246 -1.11 1.46 3.78
CA GLY A 246 -1.12 2.87 3.39
C GLY A 246 -1.93 3.78 4.34
N GLY A 247 -2.83 3.23 5.16
CA GLY A 247 -3.69 3.99 6.07
C GLY A 247 -3.00 4.51 7.33
N LYS A 248 -1.75 4.12 7.59
CA LYS A 248 -0.93 4.59 8.71
C LYS A 248 0.32 5.32 8.24
N GLU A 249 0.33 5.80 7.00
CA GLU A 249 1.42 6.60 6.44
C GLU A 249 1.30 8.08 6.86
N GLY A 250 0.26 8.79 6.42
CA GLY A 250 -0.05 10.15 6.79
C GLY A 250 -1.06 10.26 7.95
N ASN A 251 -2.15 9.49 7.91
CA ASN A 251 -3.25 9.62 8.86
C ASN A 251 -2.87 9.36 10.33
N ALA A 252 -1.80 8.61 10.61
CA ALA A 252 -1.29 8.42 11.97
C ALA A 252 -0.95 9.76 12.65
N SER A 253 -0.59 10.79 11.86
CA SER A 253 -0.21 12.11 12.33
C SER A 253 -1.34 12.87 13.03
N ILE A 254 -2.60 12.68 12.63
CA ILE A 254 -3.77 13.27 13.28
C ILE A 254 -3.78 12.88 14.77
N PHE A 255 -3.52 11.62 15.04
CA PHE A 255 -3.59 11.03 16.38
C PHE A 255 -2.30 11.26 17.17
N SER A 256 -1.13 11.16 16.50
CA SER A 256 0.15 11.38 17.17
C SER A 256 0.34 12.83 17.60
N GLN A 257 -0.02 13.80 16.77
CA GLN A 257 0.01 15.22 17.13
C GLN A 257 -1.00 15.56 18.22
N SER A 258 -2.22 14.99 18.17
CA SER A 258 -3.23 15.19 19.22
C SER A 258 -2.78 14.66 20.59
N ALA A 259 -2.18 13.47 20.63
CA ALA A 259 -1.65 12.88 21.86
C ALA A 259 -0.41 13.64 22.35
N ALA A 260 0.50 14.03 21.44
CA ALA A 260 1.69 14.80 21.73
C ALA A 260 1.33 16.20 22.31
N LEU A 261 0.38 16.91 21.72
CA LEU A 261 -0.15 18.19 22.22
C LEU A 261 -0.63 18.05 23.67
N ALA A 262 -1.44 17.04 23.94
CA ALA A 262 -2.00 16.80 25.27
C ALA A 262 -0.89 16.45 26.28
N ALA A 263 0.03 15.55 25.92
CA ALA A 263 1.14 15.14 26.77
C ALA A 263 2.10 16.31 27.07
N PHE A 264 2.42 17.11 26.05
CA PHE A 264 3.30 18.29 26.20
C PHE A 264 2.69 19.35 27.10
N LYS A 265 1.41 19.69 26.91
CA LYS A 265 0.71 20.71 27.74
C LYS A 265 0.52 20.27 29.19
N LEU A 266 0.25 19.00 29.42
CA LEU A 266 -0.03 18.46 30.77
C LEU A 266 1.21 17.97 31.51
N GLN A 267 2.34 17.78 30.81
CA GLN A 267 3.54 17.13 31.34
C GLN A 267 3.22 15.77 32.01
N LYS A 268 2.34 15.00 31.35
CA LYS A 268 1.90 13.67 31.77
C LYS A 268 1.81 12.74 30.56
N PRO A 269 2.01 11.43 30.75
CA PRO A 269 1.77 10.48 29.70
C PRO A 269 0.31 10.51 29.25
N VAL A 270 0.09 10.50 27.92
CA VAL A 270 -1.25 10.51 27.32
C VAL A 270 -1.34 9.41 26.28
N LYS A 271 -2.37 8.55 26.38
CA LYS A 271 -2.69 7.51 25.41
C LYS A 271 -3.94 7.89 24.63
N LEU A 272 -3.84 7.91 23.32
CA LEU A 272 -4.97 8.09 22.40
C LEU A 272 -5.11 6.83 21.58
N ARG A 273 -6.17 6.06 21.80
CA ARG A 273 -6.55 4.88 21.05
C ARG A 273 -7.92 5.07 20.44
N VAL A 274 -8.00 5.01 19.12
CA VAL A 274 -9.24 5.17 18.37
C VAL A 274 -10.03 3.85 18.34
N ASN A 275 -11.34 3.90 18.47
CA ASN A 275 -12.20 2.74 18.18
C ASN A 275 -12.43 2.62 16.68
N ARG A 276 -12.93 1.48 16.22
CA ARG A 276 -13.13 1.21 14.79
C ARG A 276 -14.06 2.20 14.10
N ASP A 277 -15.15 2.58 14.74
CA ASP A 277 -16.12 3.51 14.15
C ASP A 277 -15.50 4.90 13.96
N ASP A 278 -14.76 5.39 14.94
CA ASP A 278 -14.06 6.66 14.87
C ASP A 278 -12.90 6.61 13.87
N ASP A 279 -12.14 5.53 13.85
CA ASP A 279 -11.06 5.30 12.90
C ASP A 279 -11.57 5.41 11.46
N MET A 280 -12.58 4.61 11.10
CA MET A 280 -13.20 4.64 9.78
C MET A 280 -13.87 5.96 9.41
N THR A 281 -14.30 6.74 10.41
CA THR A 281 -14.96 8.03 10.18
C THR A 281 -13.96 9.17 9.98
N ILE A 282 -12.81 9.11 10.65
CA ILE A 282 -11.80 10.18 10.64
C ILE A 282 -10.80 9.98 9.51
N THR A 283 -10.30 8.75 9.32
CA THR A 283 -9.19 8.45 8.41
C THR A 283 -9.60 8.39 6.93
N GLY A 284 -8.64 8.63 6.07
CA GLY A 284 -8.81 8.58 4.62
C GLY A 284 -9.00 7.17 4.08
N LYS A 285 -9.52 7.08 2.86
CA LYS A 285 -9.84 5.84 2.14
C LYS A 285 -9.06 5.78 0.82
N ARG A 286 -9.07 4.61 0.16
CA ARG A 286 -8.66 4.55 -1.26
C ARG A 286 -9.52 5.52 -2.07
N HIS A 287 -8.92 6.29 -2.95
CA HIS A 287 -9.64 7.15 -3.88
C HIS A 287 -10.60 6.33 -4.74
N ASP A 288 -11.87 6.72 -4.79
CA ASP A 288 -12.77 6.30 -5.85
C ASP A 288 -12.55 7.14 -7.11
N PHE A 289 -12.73 6.52 -8.27
CA PHE A 289 -12.51 7.16 -9.56
C PHE A 289 -13.74 7.03 -10.45
N ARG A 290 -14.06 8.12 -11.14
CA ARG A 290 -14.81 8.12 -12.39
C ARG A 290 -13.80 8.13 -13.54
N ILE A 291 -13.96 7.23 -14.49
CA ILE A 291 -13.11 7.06 -15.66
C ILE A 291 -13.98 7.14 -16.90
N ASP A 292 -13.85 8.25 -17.65
CA ASP A 292 -14.51 8.41 -18.95
C ASP A 292 -13.50 8.08 -20.05
N TYR A 293 -13.91 7.37 -21.07
CA TYR A 293 -13.03 6.94 -22.16
C TYR A 293 -13.71 7.02 -23.52
N GLU A 294 -12.92 7.33 -24.56
CA GLU A 294 -13.26 7.14 -25.96
C GLU A 294 -12.05 6.50 -26.65
N VAL A 295 -12.23 5.34 -27.29
CA VAL A 295 -11.14 4.53 -27.81
C VAL A 295 -11.44 4.05 -29.22
N GLY A 296 -10.49 4.28 -30.14
CA GLY A 296 -10.50 3.77 -31.50
C GLY A 296 -9.62 2.53 -31.62
N PHE A 297 -10.10 1.50 -32.34
CA PHE A 297 -9.40 0.23 -32.53
C PHE A 297 -9.67 -0.39 -33.91
N ASP A 298 -8.80 -1.32 -34.34
CA ASP A 298 -8.94 -2.04 -35.62
C ASP A 298 -9.84 -3.29 -35.52
N ASP A 299 -10.08 -3.95 -36.65
CA ASP A 299 -10.89 -5.19 -36.74
C ASP A 299 -10.37 -6.36 -35.91
N ASN A 300 -9.14 -6.32 -35.49
CA ASN A 300 -8.51 -7.32 -34.62
C ASN A 300 -8.62 -7.00 -33.13
N GLY A 301 -8.96 -5.74 -32.80
CA GLY A 301 -9.02 -5.25 -31.44
C GLY A 301 -7.73 -4.54 -30.96
N ARG A 302 -6.83 -4.17 -31.88
CA ARG A 302 -5.65 -3.37 -31.55
C ARG A 302 -6.08 -1.94 -31.32
N ILE A 303 -5.73 -1.38 -30.17
CA ILE A 303 -5.93 0.03 -29.83
C ILE A 303 -5.08 0.89 -30.76
N LEU A 304 -5.72 1.87 -31.43
CA LEU A 304 -5.08 2.84 -32.30
C LEU A 304 -4.92 4.19 -31.60
N GLY A 305 -5.90 4.57 -30.78
CA GLY A 305 -5.86 5.80 -29.99
C GLY A 305 -6.88 5.78 -28.86
N ALA A 306 -6.59 6.47 -27.78
CA ALA A 306 -7.46 6.58 -26.61
C ALA A 306 -7.51 8.02 -26.08
N ASP A 307 -8.70 8.50 -25.72
CA ASP A 307 -8.96 9.72 -24.98
C ASP A 307 -9.59 9.35 -23.64
N ILE A 308 -8.90 9.62 -22.53
CA ILE A 308 -9.27 9.14 -21.20
C ILE A 308 -9.26 10.30 -20.20
N MET A 309 -10.34 10.42 -19.42
CA MET A 309 -10.43 11.33 -18.28
C MET A 309 -10.53 10.52 -17.00
N LEU A 310 -9.65 10.80 -16.06
CA LEU A 310 -9.67 10.27 -14.69
C LEU A 310 -10.14 11.39 -13.75
N ALA A 311 -11.17 11.17 -12.96
CA ALA A 311 -11.60 12.10 -11.94
C ALA A 311 -11.77 11.36 -10.60
N SER A 312 -10.97 11.75 -9.60
CA SER A 312 -10.98 11.11 -8.29
C SER A 312 -11.62 11.98 -7.22
N ARG A 313 -12.29 11.37 -6.26
CA ARG A 313 -12.67 12.04 -5.02
C ARG A 313 -11.45 12.12 -4.11
N CYS A 314 -10.97 13.36 -3.86
CA CYS A 314 -9.80 13.60 -3.02
C CYS A 314 -10.12 13.91 -1.57
N GLY A 315 -11.38 14.26 -1.27
CA GLY A 315 -11.76 14.75 0.04
C GLY A 315 -11.47 16.25 0.19
N TYR A 316 -11.35 16.70 1.44
CA TYR A 316 -11.29 18.13 1.73
C TYR A 316 -9.88 18.74 1.59
N SER A 317 -8.81 17.96 1.74
CA SER A 317 -7.42 18.38 1.64
C SER A 317 -6.66 17.56 0.58
N THR A 318 -5.43 17.97 0.32
CA THR A 318 -4.58 17.34 -0.69
C THR A 318 -4.10 15.94 -0.27
N ASP A 319 -3.67 15.74 0.98
CA ASP A 319 -3.08 14.51 1.48
C ASP A 319 -2.11 13.90 0.42
N TYR A 320 -2.33 12.65 -0.02
CA TYR A 320 -1.59 11.98 -1.09
C TYR A 320 -2.29 12.04 -2.46
N SER A 321 -3.36 12.82 -2.63
CA SER A 321 -4.16 12.81 -3.86
C SER A 321 -3.37 13.20 -5.11
N GLY A 322 -2.38 14.10 -5.00
CA GLY A 322 -1.50 14.46 -6.10
C GLY A 322 -0.79 13.23 -6.68
N PRO A 323 0.13 12.59 -5.94
CA PRO A 323 0.89 11.44 -6.43
C PRO A 323 0.05 10.18 -6.69
N VAL A 324 -1.09 9.98 -6.00
CA VAL A 324 -2.03 8.88 -6.31
C VAL A 324 -2.62 9.05 -7.70
N ASN A 325 -3.10 10.25 -8.05
CA ASN A 325 -3.61 10.53 -9.38
C ASN A 325 -2.51 10.48 -10.45
N ASP A 326 -1.31 10.98 -10.14
CA ASP A 326 -0.17 10.89 -11.04
C ASP A 326 0.16 9.41 -11.34
N ARG A 327 0.18 8.54 -10.30
CA ARG A 327 0.44 7.11 -10.47
C ARG A 327 -0.68 6.39 -11.23
N ALA A 328 -1.94 6.80 -11.09
CA ALA A 328 -3.03 6.29 -11.92
C ALA A 328 -2.77 6.59 -13.41
N CYS A 329 -2.30 7.79 -13.73
CA CYS A 329 -1.89 8.15 -15.10
C CYS A 329 -0.72 7.32 -15.62
N LEU A 330 0.27 7.00 -14.75
CA LEU A 330 1.44 6.21 -15.12
C LEU A 330 1.12 4.71 -15.29
N HIS A 331 0.01 4.23 -14.76
CA HIS A 331 -0.40 2.82 -14.84
C HIS A 331 -1.66 2.59 -15.65
N ILE A 332 -2.16 3.62 -16.36
CA ILE A 332 -3.31 3.47 -17.28
C ILE A 332 -3.01 2.50 -18.42
N ASP A 333 -1.74 2.32 -18.73
CA ASP A 333 -1.29 1.37 -19.77
C ASP A 333 -1.29 -0.10 -19.31
N ASN A 334 -1.29 -0.37 -18.01
CA ASN A 334 -1.04 -1.70 -17.45
C ASN A 334 0.11 -2.41 -18.21
N SER A 335 -0.19 -3.49 -18.92
CA SER A 335 0.75 -4.29 -19.74
C SER A 335 0.67 -3.96 -21.25
N TYR A 336 -0.02 -2.88 -21.65
CA TYR A 336 -0.39 -2.62 -23.04
C TYR A 336 0.33 -1.41 -23.64
N HIS A 337 0.70 -1.50 -24.90
CA HIS A 337 1.20 -0.38 -25.68
C HIS A 337 0.02 0.41 -26.29
N ILE A 338 -0.11 1.68 -25.92
CA ILE A 338 -1.12 2.61 -26.44
C ILE A 338 -0.39 3.61 -27.34
N PRO A 339 -0.54 3.54 -28.66
CA PRO A 339 0.27 4.33 -29.60
C PRO A 339 -0.09 5.83 -29.62
N ALA A 340 -1.36 6.18 -29.40
CA ALA A 340 -1.83 7.55 -29.29
C ALA A 340 -2.75 7.70 -28.07
N LEU A 341 -2.42 8.64 -27.18
CA LEU A 341 -3.14 8.84 -25.91
C LEU A 341 -3.31 10.32 -25.62
N ASN A 342 -4.54 10.73 -25.29
CA ASN A 342 -4.82 11.95 -24.57
C ASN A 342 -5.38 11.55 -23.20
N LEU A 343 -4.68 11.91 -22.13
CA LEU A 343 -5.06 11.54 -20.75
C LEU A 343 -5.10 12.80 -19.90
N VAL A 344 -6.22 13.04 -19.22
CA VAL A 344 -6.36 14.09 -18.23
C VAL A 344 -6.83 13.53 -16.89
N SER A 345 -6.30 14.04 -15.77
CA SER A 345 -6.67 13.63 -14.42
C SER A 345 -7.07 14.84 -13.58
N HIS A 346 -8.29 14.81 -13.04
CA HIS A 346 -8.87 15.80 -12.14
C HIS A 346 -8.84 15.34 -10.69
N ARG A 347 -8.41 16.18 -9.77
CA ARG A 347 -8.32 15.95 -8.32
C ARG A 347 -9.48 16.71 -7.66
N CYS A 348 -10.65 16.05 -7.58
CA CYS A 348 -11.90 16.69 -7.14
C CYS A 348 -11.91 16.91 -5.63
N LYS A 349 -12.07 18.19 -5.20
CA LYS A 349 -12.26 18.54 -3.79
C LYS A 349 -13.71 18.28 -3.39
N THR A 350 -13.90 17.54 -2.31
CA THR A 350 -15.23 17.19 -1.75
C THR A 350 -15.23 17.35 -0.23
N ASN A 351 -16.40 17.52 0.37
CA ASN A 351 -16.57 17.59 1.81
C ASN A 351 -16.68 16.19 2.45
N THR A 352 -15.67 15.38 2.20
CA THR A 352 -15.45 14.05 2.78
C THR A 352 -14.04 13.98 3.38
N GLN A 353 -13.69 12.92 4.12
CA GLN A 353 -12.30 12.73 4.57
C GLN A 353 -11.37 12.81 3.37
N SER A 354 -10.15 13.30 3.58
CA SER A 354 -9.13 13.27 2.55
C SER A 354 -8.82 11.83 2.15
N ALA A 355 -8.98 11.52 0.87
CA ALA A 355 -8.57 10.23 0.37
C ALA A 355 -7.04 10.11 0.46
N THR A 356 -6.54 8.94 0.87
CA THR A 356 -5.16 8.75 1.24
C THR A 356 -4.51 7.56 0.52
N ALA A 357 -3.27 7.27 0.87
CA ALA A 357 -2.52 6.11 0.40
C ALA A 357 -3.28 4.81 0.70
N PHE A 358 -3.34 3.94 -0.29
CA PHE A 358 -3.79 2.57 -0.15
C PHE A 358 -3.02 1.70 -1.14
N ARG A 359 -2.62 0.50 -0.74
CA ARG A 359 -1.85 -0.50 -1.49
C ARG A 359 -2.09 -0.43 -3.01
N GLY A 360 -1.05 -0.12 -3.79
CA GLY A 360 -1.09 0.15 -5.23
C GLY A 360 -1.19 1.62 -5.64
N PHE A 361 -1.61 2.53 -4.71
CA PHE A 361 -1.44 3.98 -4.78
C PHE A 361 -1.86 4.64 -6.12
N GLY A 362 -3.07 4.36 -6.62
CA GLY A 362 -3.59 4.86 -7.90
C GLY A 362 -3.39 3.89 -9.07
N GLY A 363 -2.36 3.05 -9.04
CA GLY A 363 -2.14 2.00 -10.05
C GLY A 363 -3.36 1.11 -10.26
N PRO A 364 -4.03 0.59 -9.21
CA PRO A 364 -5.22 -0.24 -9.36
C PRO A 364 -6.34 0.42 -10.14
N GLN A 365 -6.58 1.72 -9.91
CA GLN A 365 -7.66 2.46 -10.59
C GLN A 365 -7.32 2.71 -12.07
N GLY A 366 -6.06 3.08 -12.37
CA GLY A 366 -5.60 3.21 -13.76
C GLY A 366 -5.74 1.90 -14.53
N MET A 367 -5.24 0.79 -13.95
CA MET A 367 -5.34 -0.54 -14.57
C MET A 367 -6.79 -1.01 -14.75
N PHE A 368 -7.67 -0.75 -13.78
CA PHE A 368 -9.11 -1.05 -13.92
C PHE A 368 -9.70 -0.36 -15.14
N GLY A 369 -9.32 0.89 -15.41
CA GLY A 369 -9.79 1.66 -16.55
C GLY A 369 -9.43 0.99 -17.88
N ILE A 370 -8.17 0.67 -18.11
CA ILE A 370 -7.73 0.06 -19.38
C ILE A 370 -8.20 -1.38 -19.52
N GLU A 371 -8.30 -2.15 -18.43
CA GLU A 371 -8.83 -3.51 -18.49
C GLU A 371 -10.31 -3.50 -18.85
N THR A 372 -11.08 -2.50 -18.40
CA THR A 372 -12.47 -2.28 -18.84
C THR A 372 -12.54 -2.00 -20.34
N VAL A 373 -11.67 -1.15 -20.87
CA VAL A 373 -11.58 -0.84 -22.31
C VAL A 373 -11.27 -2.10 -23.12
N ILE A 374 -10.26 -2.89 -22.73
CA ILE A 374 -9.89 -4.12 -23.42
C ILE A 374 -11.04 -5.14 -23.43
N ASP A 375 -11.71 -5.30 -22.32
CA ASP A 375 -12.85 -6.22 -22.17
C ASP A 375 -14.04 -5.80 -23.07
N GLU A 376 -14.33 -4.50 -23.17
CA GLU A 376 -15.39 -3.96 -24.03
C GLU A 376 -15.04 -4.05 -25.53
N ILE A 377 -13.76 -3.83 -25.89
CA ILE A 377 -13.29 -4.08 -27.27
C ILE A 377 -13.53 -5.54 -27.65
N ALA A 378 -13.17 -6.48 -26.77
CA ALA A 378 -13.36 -7.91 -27.01
C ALA A 378 -14.84 -8.26 -27.17
N ALA A 379 -15.71 -7.75 -26.29
CA ALA A 379 -17.15 -7.96 -26.36
C ALA A 379 -17.76 -7.38 -27.64
N THR A 380 -17.31 -6.19 -28.06
CA THR A 380 -17.78 -5.53 -29.30
C THR A 380 -17.42 -6.35 -30.54
N LEU A 381 -16.27 -7.00 -30.56
CA LEU A 381 -15.79 -7.83 -31.66
C LEU A 381 -16.21 -9.32 -31.55
N GLY A 382 -16.87 -9.72 -30.45
CA GLY A 382 -17.23 -11.13 -30.21
C GLY A 382 -15.99 -12.03 -29.99
N LYS A 383 -14.85 -11.47 -29.48
CA LYS A 383 -13.57 -12.17 -29.25
C LYS A 383 -13.39 -12.55 -27.79
N ASP A 384 -12.47 -13.49 -27.55
CA ASP A 384 -12.00 -13.73 -26.18
C ASP A 384 -11.17 -12.52 -25.69
N PRO A 385 -11.47 -11.97 -24.49
CA PRO A 385 -10.70 -10.86 -23.94
C PRO A 385 -9.19 -11.14 -23.85
N LEU A 386 -8.78 -12.41 -23.63
CA LEU A 386 -7.36 -12.77 -23.59
C LEU A 386 -6.66 -12.58 -24.95
N GLU A 387 -7.36 -12.83 -26.06
CA GLU A 387 -6.81 -12.59 -27.41
C GLU A 387 -6.53 -11.10 -27.61
N VAL A 388 -7.48 -10.24 -27.22
CA VAL A 388 -7.33 -8.78 -27.31
C VAL A 388 -6.23 -8.28 -26.38
N ARG A 389 -6.12 -8.81 -25.14
CA ARG A 389 -5.02 -8.53 -24.23
C ARG A 389 -3.66 -8.83 -24.87
N LYS A 390 -3.49 -10.07 -25.38
CA LYS A 390 -2.22 -10.50 -26.03
C LYS A 390 -1.86 -9.67 -27.25
N LEU A 391 -2.86 -9.22 -28.00
CA LEU A 391 -2.63 -8.38 -29.19
C LEU A 391 -2.03 -7.02 -28.82
N ASN A 392 -2.44 -6.45 -27.69
CA ASN A 392 -2.04 -5.10 -27.25
C ASN A 392 -0.84 -5.06 -26.31
N LEU A 393 -0.28 -6.20 -25.87
CA LEU A 393 0.89 -6.24 -25.00
C LEU A 393 2.06 -5.44 -25.56
N TYR A 394 2.89 -4.92 -24.66
CA TYR A 394 4.24 -4.47 -25.03
C TYR A 394 5.00 -5.60 -25.75
N LYS A 395 5.76 -5.26 -26.78
CA LYS A 395 6.50 -6.23 -27.60
C LYS A 395 7.86 -5.70 -27.93
N ASP A 396 8.84 -6.59 -27.99
CA ASP A 396 10.17 -6.26 -28.48
C ASP A 396 10.07 -5.60 -29.88
N PRO A 397 10.71 -4.44 -30.12
CA PRO A 397 10.75 -3.78 -31.42
C PRO A 397 11.20 -4.69 -32.55
N ALA A 398 12.12 -5.63 -32.29
CA ALA A 398 12.56 -6.62 -33.27
C ALA A 398 11.43 -7.57 -33.72
N ILE A 399 10.42 -7.78 -32.86
CA ILE A 399 9.26 -8.63 -33.13
C ILE A 399 8.10 -7.80 -33.71
N SER A 400 7.87 -6.61 -33.16
CA SER A 400 6.75 -5.74 -33.54
C SER A 400 7.00 -4.95 -34.82
N GLY A 401 8.26 -4.71 -35.17
CA GLY A 401 8.65 -3.81 -36.27
C GLY A 401 8.44 -2.33 -35.96
N THR A 402 8.05 -1.96 -34.75
CA THR A 402 7.77 -0.60 -34.31
C THR A 402 8.77 -0.19 -33.23
N PRO A 403 9.63 0.85 -33.45
CA PRO A 403 10.75 1.15 -32.57
C PRO A 403 10.41 1.55 -31.14
N ASP A 404 9.22 2.10 -30.89
CA ASP A 404 8.83 2.63 -29.58
C ASP A 404 7.85 1.75 -28.80
N THR A 405 7.60 0.51 -29.26
CA THR A 405 6.66 -0.43 -28.59
C THR A 405 7.10 -0.88 -27.19
N MET A 406 8.31 -0.57 -26.77
CA MET A 406 8.79 -0.81 -25.39
C MET A 406 8.92 0.46 -24.56
N THR A 407 8.34 1.57 -25.02
CA THR A 407 8.35 2.85 -24.31
C THR A 407 6.95 3.16 -23.78
N THR A 408 6.85 3.42 -22.48
CA THR A 408 5.58 3.82 -21.83
C THR A 408 5.09 5.19 -22.33
N GLN A 409 3.83 5.54 -22.06
CA GLN A 409 3.25 6.83 -22.40
C GLN A 409 3.95 8.02 -21.72
N TYR A 410 4.71 7.79 -20.65
CA TYR A 410 5.53 8.78 -19.94
C TYR A 410 7.03 8.68 -20.29
N ASN A 411 7.36 8.07 -21.42
CA ASN A 411 8.70 7.98 -22.00
C ASN A 411 9.73 7.18 -21.16
N GLN A 412 9.31 6.22 -20.35
CA GLN A 412 10.21 5.25 -19.73
C GLN A 412 10.35 4.00 -20.58
N LEU A 413 11.59 3.60 -20.88
CA LEU A 413 11.89 2.33 -21.53
C LEU A 413 11.61 1.16 -20.58
N ILE A 414 10.95 0.12 -21.07
CA ILE A 414 10.76 -1.15 -20.37
C ILE A 414 11.96 -2.05 -20.75
N GLU A 415 12.85 -2.27 -19.79
CA GLU A 415 14.14 -2.92 -20.04
C GLU A 415 14.10 -4.45 -19.86
N ASP A 416 13.14 -4.97 -19.07
CA ASP A 416 13.09 -6.35 -18.58
C ASP A 416 11.72 -7.02 -18.83
N TRP A 417 11.13 -6.81 -20.01
CA TRP A 417 9.82 -7.34 -20.31
C TRP A 417 9.76 -8.87 -20.27
N VAL A 418 8.93 -9.42 -19.38
CA VAL A 418 8.63 -10.85 -19.25
C VAL A 418 7.12 -11.14 -19.19
N GLY A 419 6.28 -10.13 -19.43
CA GLY A 419 4.83 -10.26 -19.28
C GLY A 419 4.21 -11.33 -20.17
N ASP A 420 4.68 -11.50 -21.39
CA ASP A 420 4.26 -12.56 -22.31
C ASP A 420 4.57 -13.97 -21.79
N LYS A 421 5.75 -14.14 -21.15
CA LYS A 421 6.15 -15.42 -20.56
C LYS A 421 5.35 -15.75 -19.30
N VAL A 422 5.09 -14.74 -18.45
CA VAL A 422 4.26 -14.88 -17.26
C VAL A 422 2.83 -15.27 -17.64
N ILE A 423 2.25 -14.63 -18.67
CA ILE A 423 0.92 -14.99 -19.20
C ILE A 423 0.93 -16.42 -19.73
N ALA A 424 1.92 -16.82 -20.52
CA ALA A 424 2.00 -18.17 -21.06
C ALA A 424 2.10 -19.23 -19.96
N GLN A 425 2.86 -18.97 -18.89
CA GLN A 425 3.00 -19.88 -17.78
C GLN A 425 1.67 -20.03 -17.01
N VAL A 426 0.97 -18.93 -16.68
CA VAL A 426 -0.32 -19.03 -15.98
C VAL A 426 -1.40 -19.67 -16.82
N GLU A 427 -1.40 -19.46 -18.14
CA GLU A 427 -2.31 -20.18 -19.06
C GLU A 427 -2.11 -21.70 -19.00
N GLN A 428 -0.84 -22.13 -19.00
CA GLN A 428 -0.49 -23.54 -18.93
C GLN A 428 -0.84 -24.14 -17.56
N GLU A 429 -0.43 -23.52 -16.46
CA GLU A 429 -0.64 -24.00 -15.09
C GLU A 429 -2.14 -24.07 -14.74
N SER A 430 -2.90 -23.03 -15.11
CA SER A 430 -4.35 -22.98 -14.88
C SER A 430 -5.17 -23.82 -15.83
N LYS A 431 -4.57 -24.35 -16.91
CA LYS A 431 -5.28 -25.00 -18.02
C LYS A 431 -6.39 -24.12 -18.58
N TYR A 432 -6.11 -22.83 -18.80
CA TYR A 432 -7.10 -21.81 -19.14
C TYR A 432 -8.04 -22.22 -20.28
N ALA A 433 -7.51 -22.73 -21.40
CA ALA A 433 -8.31 -23.12 -22.55
C ALA A 433 -9.31 -24.25 -22.24
N GLU A 434 -8.89 -25.28 -21.48
CA GLU A 434 -9.76 -26.39 -21.05
C GLU A 434 -10.85 -25.88 -20.10
N ARG A 435 -10.50 -25.05 -19.13
CA ARG A 435 -11.46 -24.46 -18.18
C ARG A 435 -12.43 -23.50 -18.88
N ARG A 436 -11.96 -22.71 -19.84
CA ARG A 436 -12.82 -21.85 -20.67
C ARG A 436 -13.87 -22.66 -21.41
N ALA A 437 -13.48 -23.76 -22.06
CA ALA A 437 -14.41 -24.68 -22.71
C ALA A 437 -15.42 -25.32 -21.74
N ALA A 438 -14.94 -25.72 -20.54
CA ALA A 438 -15.83 -26.27 -19.50
C ALA A 438 -16.84 -25.23 -18.99
N VAL A 439 -16.44 -23.98 -18.80
CA VAL A 439 -17.29 -22.84 -18.44
C VAL A 439 -18.37 -22.63 -19.50
N GLN A 440 -17.99 -22.62 -20.77
CA GLN A 440 -18.96 -22.50 -21.89
C GLN A 440 -19.97 -23.65 -21.92
N ALA A 441 -19.49 -24.89 -21.74
CA ALA A 441 -20.36 -26.08 -21.68
C ALA A 441 -21.32 -26.02 -20.48
N PHE A 442 -20.85 -25.60 -19.32
CA PHE A 442 -21.71 -25.38 -18.14
C PHE A 442 -22.79 -24.33 -18.42
N ASN A 443 -22.39 -23.19 -19.00
CA ASN A 443 -23.29 -22.08 -19.30
C ASN A 443 -24.38 -22.43 -20.32
N ALA A 444 -24.08 -23.31 -21.29
CA ALA A 444 -25.07 -23.79 -22.28
C ALA A 444 -26.17 -24.63 -21.64
N GLN A 445 -25.88 -25.35 -20.56
CA GLN A 445 -26.81 -26.24 -19.87
C GLN A 445 -27.55 -25.58 -18.71
N SER A 446 -26.93 -24.63 -18.04
CA SER A 446 -27.47 -23.98 -16.83
C SER A 446 -28.39 -22.80 -17.20
N LYS A 447 -29.61 -22.77 -16.62
CA LYS A 447 -30.57 -21.67 -16.82
C LYS A 447 -30.38 -20.50 -15.87
N THR A 448 -30.01 -20.78 -14.64
CA THR A 448 -29.99 -19.78 -13.52
C THR A 448 -28.62 -19.52 -12.98
N ARG A 449 -27.69 -20.45 -13.07
CA ARG A 449 -26.30 -20.24 -12.71
C ARG A 449 -25.43 -20.05 -13.94
N LYS A 450 -24.51 -19.13 -13.86
CA LYS A 450 -23.54 -18.88 -14.94
C LYS A 450 -22.14 -18.83 -14.35
N ARG A 451 -21.16 -19.32 -15.10
CA ARG A 451 -19.73 -19.21 -14.76
C ARG A 451 -19.04 -18.25 -15.68
N GLY A 452 -17.98 -17.64 -15.17
CA GLY A 452 -17.07 -16.82 -15.93
C GLY A 452 -15.63 -17.10 -15.56
N ILE A 453 -14.72 -16.86 -16.50
CA ILE A 453 -13.29 -17.03 -16.33
C ILE A 453 -12.56 -15.87 -17.01
N ALA A 454 -11.57 -15.29 -16.35
CA ALA A 454 -10.75 -14.24 -16.92
C ALA A 454 -9.28 -14.40 -16.53
N LEU A 455 -8.40 -14.10 -17.49
CA LEU A 455 -6.97 -13.93 -17.27
C LEU A 455 -6.63 -12.44 -17.40
N VAL A 456 -6.02 -11.86 -16.36
CA VAL A 456 -5.60 -10.45 -16.35
C VAL A 456 -4.11 -10.36 -16.05
N PRO A 457 -3.33 -9.65 -16.89
CA PRO A 457 -1.91 -9.41 -16.66
C PRO A 457 -1.67 -8.19 -15.78
N LEU A 458 -0.44 -8.06 -15.29
CA LEU A 458 0.04 -6.97 -14.47
C LEU A 458 1.43 -6.52 -14.91
N LYS A 459 1.63 -5.20 -15.02
CA LYS A 459 2.94 -4.51 -15.04
C LYS A 459 2.88 -3.37 -14.02
N PHE A 460 3.69 -3.41 -12.98
CA PHE A 460 3.68 -2.41 -11.92
C PHE A 460 5.08 -1.86 -11.64
N GLY A 461 5.22 -0.54 -11.68
CA GLY A 461 6.48 0.15 -11.46
C GLY A 461 6.83 0.31 -9.98
N ILE A 462 8.08 0.05 -9.62
CA ILE A 462 8.60 0.09 -8.25
C ILE A 462 9.54 1.27 -8.06
N SER A 463 9.14 2.22 -7.27
CA SER A 463 9.82 3.30 -6.55
C SER A 463 8.81 4.35 -6.10
N PHE A 464 9.24 5.28 -5.24
CA PHE A 464 8.52 6.54 -5.07
C PHE A 464 8.70 7.41 -6.30
N THR A 465 7.64 8.05 -6.77
CA THR A 465 7.71 9.06 -7.84
C THR A 465 8.36 10.36 -7.34
N ALA A 466 8.33 10.61 -6.04
CA ALA A 466 9.12 11.66 -5.39
C ALA A 466 10.55 11.17 -5.18
N THR A 467 11.49 11.65 -5.99
CA THR A 467 12.87 11.14 -6.09
C THR A 467 13.58 11.10 -4.74
N HIS A 468 13.44 12.14 -3.90
CA HIS A 468 14.10 12.25 -2.60
C HIS A 468 13.65 11.19 -1.58
N LEU A 469 12.50 10.53 -1.76
CA LEU A 469 12.03 9.46 -0.90
C LEU A 469 12.66 8.09 -1.21
N ASN A 470 13.39 7.97 -2.32
CA ASN A 470 14.03 6.70 -2.72
C ASN A 470 15.39 6.54 -2.03
N GLN A 471 15.41 6.56 -0.70
CA GLN A 471 16.61 6.42 0.12
C GLN A 471 16.30 5.66 1.42
N GLY A 472 17.32 5.02 1.99
CA GLY A 472 17.22 4.29 3.25
C GLY A 472 18.52 4.24 4.01
N GLY A 473 18.41 4.05 5.32
CA GLY A 473 19.53 3.95 6.23
C GLY A 473 19.49 2.66 7.05
N ALA A 474 20.64 2.27 7.58
CA ALA A 474 20.77 1.17 8.52
C ALA A 474 21.84 1.50 9.58
N LEU A 475 21.63 1.02 10.80
CA LEU A 475 22.62 0.99 11.88
C LEU A 475 22.91 -0.46 12.25
N LEU A 476 24.15 -0.88 12.08
CA LEU A 476 24.64 -2.21 12.41
C LEU A 476 25.58 -2.14 13.61
N VAL A 477 25.31 -2.91 14.64
CA VAL A 477 26.13 -3.04 15.83
C VAL A 477 26.47 -4.51 16.05
N VAL A 478 27.77 -4.84 16.07
CA VAL A 478 28.28 -6.17 16.35
C VAL A 478 28.82 -6.19 17.79
N TYR A 479 28.37 -7.14 18.60
CA TYR A 479 28.85 -7.31 19.96
C TYR A 479 30.06 -8.25 20.01
N MET A 480 30.81 -8.19 21.09
CA MET A 480 32.05 -8.97 21.25
C MET A 480 31.79 -10.49 21.33
N ASP A 481 30.56 -10.93 21.60
CA ASP A 481 30.15 -12.34 21.63
C ASP A 481 29.70 -12.85 20.23
N GLY A 482 29.75 -11.97 19.21
CA GLY A 482 29.32 -12.27 17.85
C GLY A 482 27.84 -12.04 17.58
N SER A 483 27.04 -11.64 18.57
CA SER A 483 25.64 -11.23 18.31
C SER A 483 25.59 -9.89 17.57
N VAL A 484 24.54 -9.69 16.77
CA VAL A 484 24.37 -8.54 15.90
C VAL A 484 23.02 -7.88 16.14
N SER A 485 23.03 -6.58 16.44
CA SER A 485 21.84 -5.74 16.41
C SER A 485 21.80 -4.98 15.08
N CYS A 486 20.72 -5.16 14.33
CA CYS A 486 20.51 -4.47 13.07
C CYS A 486 19.23 -3.62 13.16
N ASN A 487 19.37 -2.35 12.81
CA ASN A 487 18.28 -1.39 12.75
C ASN A 487 18.16 -0.84 11.33
N HIS A 488 16.95 -0.57 10.89
CA HIS A 488 16.68 0.05 9.59
C HIS A 488 15.46 0.98 9.68
N GLY A 489 15.28 1.85 8.68
CA GLY A 489 14.20 2.85 8.69
C GLY A 489 12.80 2.29 8.37
N GLY A 490 12.71 1.05 7.89
CA GLY A 490 11.43 0.41 7.57
C GLY A 490 10.69 -0.09 8.80
N THR A 491 9.35 -0.15 8.72
CA THR A 491 8.47 -0.65 9.79
C THR A 491 7.88 -2.01 9.45
N GLU A 492 7.75 -2.89 10.44
CA GLU A 492 7.07 -4.18 10.34
C GLU A 492 5.56 -3.99 10.52
N MET A 493 4.78 -4.41 9.53
CA MET A 493 3.31 -4.34 9.55
C MET A 493 2.65 -5.68 9.21
N GLY A 494 3.39 -6.79 9.41
CA GLY A 494 2.97 -8.16 9.12
C GLY A 494 3.49 -8.71 7.77
N GLN A 495 4.18 -7.87 6.97
CA GLN A 495 4.72 -8.27 5.67
C GLN A 495 6.02 -9.09 5.74
N GLY A 496 6.61 -9.22 6.92
CA GLY A 496 7.86 -9.95 7.13
C GLY A 496 9.12 -9.19 6.72
N LEU A 497 9.06 -7.87 6.70
CA LEU A 497 10.22 -7.03 6.38
C LEU A 497 11.40 -7.32 7.31
N ASN A 498 11.16 -7.36 8.64
CA ASN A 498 12.21 -7.62 9.62
C ASN A 498 12.88 -8.98 9.41
N THR A 499 12.10 -10.01 9.05
CA THR A 499 12.64 -11.34 8.74
C THR A 499 13.56 -11.30 7.52
N LYS A 500 13.13 -10.67 6.42
CA LYS A 500 13.94 -10.48 5.22
C LYS A 500 15.21 -9.67 5.50
N MET A 501 15.11 -8.61 6.30
CA MET A 501 16.26 -7.79 6.68
C MET A 501 17.28 -8.55 7.56
N ALA A 502 16.80 -9.44 8.43
CA ALA A 502 17.67 -10.35 9.18
C ALA A 502 18.41 -11.33 8.25
N GLN A 503 17.74 -11.87 7.21
CA GLN A 503 18.38 -12.71 6.19
C GLN A 503 19.45 -11.96 5.41
N VAL A 504 19.12 -10.73 4.95
CA VAL A 504 20.09 -9.87 4.23
C VAL A 504 21.31 -9.53 5.09
N CYS A 505 21.10 -9.22 6.38
CA CYS A 505 22.20 -8.94 7.30
C CYS A 505 23.06 -10.17 7.55
N ALA A 506 22.45 -11.31 7.79
CA ALA A 506 23.14 -12.58 8.05
C ALA A 506 24.00 -13.00 6.86
N ASP A 507 23.45 -13.00 5.65
CA ASP A 507 24.20 -13.31 4.41
C ASP A 507 25.32 -12.31 4.16
N GLY A 508 25.04 -11.02 4.39
CA GLY A 508 26.04 -9.96 4.24
C GLY A 508 27.25 -10.14 5.17
N LEU A 509 27.08 -10.77 6.33
CA LEU A 509 28.17 -11.06 7.28
C LEU A 509 28.68 -12.50 7.22
N GLY A 510 28.05 -13.41 6.46
CA GLY A 510 28.38 -14.81 6.39
C GLY A 510 28.07 -15.59 7.69
N ILE A 511 27.03 -15.20 8.41
CA ILE A 511 26.61 -15.78 9.69
C ILE A 511 25.21 -16.33 9.62
N SER A 512 24.81 -17.16 10.60
CA SER A 512 23.43 -17.61 10.76
C SER A 512 22.53 -16.45 11.20
N VAL A 513 21.28 -16.45 10.73
CA VAL A 513 20.26 -15.46 11.13
C VAL A 513 20.00 -15.44 12.64
N ASP A 514 20.30 -16.52 13.35
CA ASP A 514 20.20 -16.61 14.83
C ASP A 514 21.08 -15.60 15.57
N HIS A 515 22.15 -15.15 14.94
CA HIS A 515 23.03 -14.13 15.48
C HIS A 515 22.46 -12.72 15.32
N VAL A 516 21.45 -12.54 14.45
CA VAL A 516 20.91 -11.22 14.07
C VAL A 516 19.61 -10.94 14.81
N ARG A 517 19.52 -9.78 15.44
CA ARG A 517 18.28 -9.23 15.99
C ARG A 517 17.93 -7.94 15.31
N ILE A 518 16.74 -7.87 14.71
CA ILE A 518 16.16 -6.62 14.24
C ILE A 518 15.42 -5.96 15.42
N THR A 519 15.70 -4.70 15.69
CA THR A 519 15.06 -3.95 16.77
C THR A 519 13.85 -3.16 16.27
N ALA A 520 13.16 -2.47 17.17
CA ALA A 520 12.09 -1.54 16.80
C ALA A 520 12.63 -0.45 15.88
N THR A 521 11.85 -0.04 14.90
CA THR A 521 12.11 1.18 14.11
C THR A 521 11.99 2.37 15.04
N ASP A 522 13.02 3.23 15.02
CA ASP A 522 13.25 4.27 16.01
C ASP A 522 13.94 5.44 15.31
N SER A 523 13.32 6.60 15.33
CA SER A 523 13.79 7.80 14.65
C SER A 523 15.14 8.34 15.18
N GLN A 524 15.59 7.90 16.37
CA GLN A 524 16.92 8.24 16.89
C GLN A 524 18.02 7.28 16.40
N LYS A 525 17.66 6.06 15.96
CA LYS A 525 18.64 5.07 15.49
C LYS A 525 18.90 5.19 13.99
N VAL A 526 17.86 5.42 13.20
CA VAL A 526 17.96 5.63 11.75
C VAL A 526 17.10 6.84 11.39
N PRO A 527 17.66 8.05 11.49
CA PRO A 527 16.91 9.29 11.28
C PRO A 527 16.65 9.57 9.79
N ASN A 528 15.62 10.37 9.53
CA ASN A 528 15.20 10.84 8.19
C ASN A 528 14.86 9.70 7.24
N ALA A 529 14.32 8.60 7.76
CA ALA A 529 13.89 7.47 6.96
C ALA A 529 12.62 7.83 6.18
N SER A 530 12.53 7.33 4.96
CA SER A 530 11.31 7.39 4.15
C SER A 530 10.23 6.47 4.71
N ALA A 531 8.97 6.75 4.41
CA ALA A 531 7.85 5.89 4.80
C ALA A 531 8.04 4.46 4.27
N THR A 532 7.55 3.47 5.01
CA THR A 532 7.48 2.09 4.53
C THR A 532 6.29 1.95 3.58
N SER A 533 6.50 2.33 2.34
CA SER A 533 5.50 2.38 1.26
C SER A 533 6.16 2.20 -0.12
N ALA A 534 5.42 2.38 -1.22
CA ALA A 534 5.86 2.20 -2.61
C ALA A 534 6.47 0.82 -2.90
N SER A 535 6.22 -0.18 -2.05
CA SER A 535 6.78 -1.53 -2.12
C SER A 535 8.31 -1.60 -2.08
N SER A 536 8.99 -0.48 -1.80
CA SER A 536 10.46 -0.37 -1.86
C SER A 536 11.16 -0.74 -0.54
N GLY A 537 10.41 -1.11 0.50
CA GLY A 537 10.96 -1.32 1.84
C GLY A 537 12.09 -2.37 1.90
N ALA A 538 11.95 -3.50 1.22
CA ALA A 538 13.02 -4.51 1.15
C ALA A 538 14.21 -4.02 0.31
N ASP A 539 13.97 -3.28 -0.77
CA ASP A 539 15.01 -2.78 -1.66
C ASP A 539 15.90 -1.75 -0.96
N ILE A 540 15.30 -0.66 -0.45
CA ILE A 540 16.07 0.45 0.11
C ILE A 540 16.73 0.10 1.45
N ASN A 541 15.99 -0.57 2.36
CA ASN A 541 16.54 -0.96 3.66
C ASN A 541 17.53 -2.12 3.53
N GLY A 542 17.23 -3.11 2.67
CA GLY A 542 18.14 -4.23 2.41
C GLY A 542 19.45 -3.75 1.77
N ALA A 543 19.40 -2.84 0.80
CA ALA A 543 20.61 -2.26 0.20
C ALA A 543 21.42 -1.42 1.20
N ALA A 544 20.77 -0.68 2.10
CA ALA A 544 21.44 0.03 3.18
C ALA A 544 22.13 -0.95 4.16
N ILE A 545 21.50 -2.08 4.50
CA ILE A 545 22.08 -3.15 5.32
C ILE A 545 23.27 -3.80 4.58
N MET A 546 23.16 -4.08 3.28
CA MET A 546 24.28 -4.60 2.49
C MET A 546 25.47 -3.64 2.48
N ASN A 547 25.24 -2.33 2.41
CA ASN A 547 26.28 -1.32 2.54
C ASN A 547 26.93 -1.37 3.93
N ALA A 548 26.13 -1.45 5.01
CA ALA A 548 26.64 -1.56 6.36
C ALA A 548 27.46 -2.84 6.60
N THR A 549 26.98 -3.99 6.15
CA THR A 549 27.66 -5.28 6.29
C THR A 549 28.97 -5.31 5.50
N ALA A 550 28.99 -4.73 4.30
CA ALA A 550 30.23 -4.59 3.51
C ALA A 550 31.29 -3.77 4.25
N GLN A 551 30.93 -2.62 4.85
CA GLN A 551 31.84 -1.81 5.64
C GLN A 551 32.35 -2.58 6.88
N MET A 552 31.48 -3.33 7.56
CA MET A 552 31.88 -4.14 8.72
C MET A 552 32.87 -5.25 8.32
N ARG A 553 32.62 -5.93 7.22
CA ARG A 553 33.55 -6.95 6.66
C ARG A 553 34.92 -6.37 6.39
N GLU A 554 35.00 -5.25 5.66
CA GLU A 554 36.29 -4.59 5.40
C GLU A 554 37.03 -4.21 6.69
N ARG A 555 36.30 -3.80 7.74
CA ARG A 555 36.88 -3.47 9.04
C ARG A 555 37.40 -4.68 9.80
N LEU A 556 36.74 -5.86 9.68
CA LEU A 556 37.10 -7.09 10.36
C LEU A 556 38.18 -7.92 9.62
N LYS A 557 38.32 -7.78 8.30
CA LYS A 557 39.31 -8.50 7.49
C LYS A 557 40.75 -8.41 8.05
N PRO A 558 41.30 -7.23 8.40
CA PRO A 558 42.65 -7.17 8.96
C PRO A 558 42.83 -7.90 10.29
N VAL A 559 41.77 -7.95 11.12
CA VAL A 559 41.79 -8.67 12.41
C VAL A 559 41.86 -10.17 12.13
N ALA A 560 40.98 -10.70 11.28
CA ALA A 560 40.93 -12.09 10.92
C ALA A 560 42.21 -12.55 10.19
N ALA A 561 42.74 -11.72 9.29
CA ALA A 561 43.99 -11.99 8.56
C ALA A 561 45.18 -12.25 9.49
N ARG A 562 45.34 -11.42 10.57
CA ARG A 562 46.35 -11.64 11.61
C ARG A 562 46.14 -12.94 12.35
N MET A 563 44.91 -13.30 12.70
CA MET A 563 44.57 -14.55 13.38
C MET A 563 44.80 -15.79 12.51
N LEU A 564 44.55 -15.67 11.19
CA LEU A 564 44.70 -16.77 10.21
C LEU A 564 46.12 -16.88 9.68
N GLY A 565 46.90 -15.79 9.70
CA GLY A 565 48.25 -15.71 9.12
C GLY A 565 48.23 -15.60 7.63
N CYS A 566 47.28 -14.86 7.04
CA CYS A 566 47.11 -14.65 5.60
C CYS A 566 46.95 -13.14 5.26
N ALA A 567 46.85 -12.82 3.94
CA ALA A 567 46.52 -11.45 3.53
C ALA A 567 45.06 -11.14 3.77
N ALA A 568 44.71 -9.84 3.97
CA ALA A 568 43.32 -9.43 4.27
C ALA A 568 42.37 -9.70 3.09
N GLU A 569 42.88 -9.63 1.86
CA GLU A 569 42.16 -9.91 0.61
C GLU A 569 41.76 -11.38 0.46
N GLU A 570 42.47 -12.30 1.13
CA GLU A 570 42.15 -13.73 1.17
C GLU A 570 41.03 -14.08 2.14
N VAL A 571 40.66 -13.14 3.03
CA VAL A 571 39.66 -13.42 4.08
C VAL A 571 38.26 -13.43 3.48
N THR A 572 37.58 -14.56 3.60
CA THR A 572 36.18 -14.75 3.24
C THR A 572 35.33 -15.07 4.45
N PHE A 573 34.02 -14.78 4.36
CA PHE A 573 33.04 -14.91 5.46
C PHE A 573 31.99 -15.95 5.06
N ALA A 574 31.87 -17.05 5.79
CA ALA A 574 30.86 -18.05 5.55
C ALA A 574 30.65 -18.94 6.80
N ASN A 575 29.44 -19.45 6.97
CA ASN A 575 29.10 -20.49 7.97
C ASN A 575 29.53 -20.15 9.43
N ASN A 576 29.35 -18.90 9.87
CA ASN A 576 29.78 -18.40 11.17
C ASN A 576 31.30 -18.43 11.39
N GLU A 577 32.09 -18.49 10.33
CA GLU A 577 33.53 -18.50 10.36
C GLU A 577 34.13 -17.53 9.31
N LEU A 578 35.37 -17.11 9.56
CA LEU A 578 36.19 -16.41 8.60
C LEU A 578 37.32 -17.35 8.14
N HIS A 579 37.53 -17.45 6.82
CA HIS A 579 38.45 -18.39 6.20
C HIS A 579 39.55 -17.65 5.46
N GLY A 580 40.78 -18.14 5.50
CA GLY A 580 41.94 -17.59 4.77
C GLY A 580 43.19 -18.41 5.04
N GLY A 581 44.15 -18.44 4.11
CA GLY A 581 45.44 -19.16 4.26
C GLY A 581 45.23 -20.65 4.58
N GLY A 582 44.15 -21.30 4.13
CA GLY A 582 43.83 -22.70 4.40
C GLY A 582 43.34 -22.98 5.84
N LYS A 583 43.01 -21.99 6.65
CA LYS A 583 42.52 -22.07 8.02
C LYS A 583 41.16 -21.39 8.15
N SER A 584 40.49 -21.64 9.29
CA SER A 584 39.30 -20.90 9.69
C SER A 584 39.37 -20.41 11.14
N VAL A 585 38.61 -19.37 11.45
CA VAL A 585 38.43 -18.83 12.80
C VAL A 585 36.96 -18.49 13.00
N LYS A 586 36.41 -18.75 14.16
CA LYS A 586 34.98 -18.51 14.43
C LYS A 586 34.68 -17.00 14.43
N TRP A 587 33.50 -16.65 13.93
CA TRP A 587 32.99 -15.27 13.94
C TRP A 587 33.10 -14.63 15.33
N ALA A 588 32.65 -15.30 16.38
CA ALA A 588 32.68 -14.78 17.75
C ALA A 588 34.11 -14.54 18.28
N ASP A 589 35.10 -15.34 17.85
CA ASP A 589 36.48 -15.12 18.23
C ASP A 589 37.06 -13.90 17.54
N VAL A 590 36.73 -13.67 16.26
CA VAL A 590 37.18 -12.48 15.52
C VAL A 590 36.55 -11.21 16.09
N THR A 591 35.25 -11.20 16.43
CA THR A 591 34.57 -10.04 17.00
C THR A 591 35.11 -9.70 18.40
N LYS A 592 35.41 -10.72 19.22
CA LYS A 592 36.08 -10.54 20.51
C LYS A 592 37.46 -9.97 20.35
N GLN A 593 38.28 -10.48 19.41
CA GLN A 593 39.61 -9.99 19.11
C GLN A 593 39.58 -8.56 18.61
N ALA A 594 38.62 -8.25 17.72
CA ALA A 594 38.43 -6.87 17.23
C ALA A 594 38.15 -5.88 18.36
N TRP A 595 37.33 -6.26 19.35
CA TRP A 595 37.08 -5.43 20.51
C TRP A 595 38.38 -5.24 21.35
N LEU A 596 39.15 -6.30 21.59
CA LEU A 596 40.43 -6.23 22.27
C LEU A 596 41.44 -5.33 21.54
N ASP A 597 41.42 -5.35 20.21
CA ASP A 597 42.26 -4.51 19.34
C ASP A 597 41.71 -3.07 19.22
N ARG A 598 40.63 -2.74 19.90
CA ARG A 598 39.95 -1.43 19.85
C ARG A 598 39.45 -1.05 18.43
N VAL A 599 39.00 -2.02 17.69
CA VAL A 599 38.33 -1.84 16.40
C VAL A 599 36.87 -1.52 16.64
N GLY A 600 36.35 -0.47 16.02
CA GLY A 600 34.93 -0.07 16.15
C GLY A 600 33.98 -1.09 15.54
N LEU A 601 33.01 -1.55 16.32
CA LEU A 601 32.06 -2.62 15.94
C LEU A 601 30.64 -2.08 15.64
N SER A 602 30.53 -0.81 15.28
CA SER A 602 29.28 -0.20 14.79
C SER A 602 29.53 0.56 13.50
N VAL A 603 28.58 0.48 12.57
CA VAL A 603 28.61 1.19 11.29
C VAL A 603 27.21 1.62 10.90
N THR A 604 27.11 2.72 10.13
CA THR A 604 25.89 3.13 9.47
C THR A 604 25.99 2.78 7.98
N GLY A 605 24.91 2.25 7.41
CA GLY A 605 24.75 2.04 5.98
C GLY A 605 23.77 3.05 5.40
N PHE A 606 23.99 3.44 4.16
CA PHE A 606 23.10 4.32 3.42
C PHE A 606 22.93 3.80 1.99
N TYR A 607 21.73 3.98 1.45
CA TYR A 607 21.41 3.65 0.06
C TYR A 607 20.50 4.71 -0.55
N MET A 608 20.72 5.01 -1.80
CA MET A 608 19.89 5.86 -2.64
C MET A 608 19.61 5.10 -3.95
N THR A 609 18.34 4.94 -4.31
CA THR A 609 17.97 4.27 -5.56
C THR A 609 18.48 5.06 -6.76
N PRO A 610 19.31 4.47 -7.62
CA PRO A 610 19.86 5.18 -8.78
C PRO A 610 18.83 5.32 -9.90
N GLU A 611 19.21 6.10 -10.93
CA GLU A 611 18.52 6.21 -12.23
C GLU A 611 17.11 6.82 -12.22
N ILE A 612 16.52 7.17 -11.10
CA ILE A 612 15.20 7.84 -11.09
C ILE A 612 15.37 9.27 -11.61
N LYS A 613 14.73 9.56 -12.75
CA LYS A 613 14.72 10.87 -13.43
C LYS A 613 13.31 11.14 -13.95
N TYR A 614 12.47 11.68 -13.10
CA TYR A 614 11.05 11.87 -13.36
C TYR A 614 10.64 13.30 -13.05
N ASP A 615 10.00 13.95 -14.03
CA ASP A 615 9.37 15.26 -13.85
C ASP A 615 7.89 15.06 -13.53
N PHE A 616 7.55 15.25 -12.26
CA PHE A 616 6.16 15.15 -11.78
C PHE A 616 5.26 16.26 -12.28
N THR A 617 5.80 17.36 -12.85
CA THR A 617 5.00 18.46 -13.40
C THR A 617 4.40 18.07 -14.75
N THR A 618 5.20 17.43 -15.58
CA THR A 618 4.81 16.98 -16.92
C THR A 618 4.48 15.49 -17.00
N LEU A 619 4.58 14.75 -15.89
CA LEU A 619 4.44 13.29 -15.81
C LEU A 619 5.35 12.56 -16.82
N ASN A 620 6.61 12.93 -16.89
CA ASN A 620 7.51 12.47 -17.93
C ASN A 620 8.85 11.96 -17.37
N GLY A 621 9.41 10.96 -18.02
CA GLY A 621 10.72 10.41 -17.71
C GLY A 621 10.69 9.10 -16.95
N ARG A 622 11.85 8.72 -16.37
CA ARG A 622 12.03 7.48 -15.62
C ARG A 622 11.47 7.61 -14.21
N ALA A 623 10.20 7.21 -14.03
CA ALA A 623 9.51 7.25 -12.75
C ALA A 623 9.82 6.05 -11.86
N PHE A 624 10.19 4.88 -12.45
CA PHE A 624 10.35 3.62 -11.75
C PHE A 624 11.74 3.01 -11.98
N TYR A 625 12.26 2.38 -10.95
CA TYR A 625 13.56 1.72 -11.00
C TYR A 625 13.49 0.44 -11.84
N TYR A 626 12.42 -0.35 -11.64
CA TYR A 626 12.11 -1.55 -12.41
C TYR A 626 10.60 -1.82 -12.39
N TYR A 627 10.16 -2.84 -13.12
CA TYR A 627 8.78 -3.30 -13.11
C TYR A 627 8.65 -4.71 -12.53
N CYS A 628 7.57 -4.94 -11.77
CA CYS A 628 7.09 -6.27 -11.42
C CYS A 628 6.04 -6.70 -12.43
N TYR A 629 6.03 -7.99 -12.75
CA TYR A 629 5.07 -8.59 -13.67
C TYR A 629 4.30 -9.70 -12.97
N GLY A 630 3.07 -9.92 -13.40
CA GLY A 630 2.23 -10.99 -12.89
C GLY A 630 1.07 -11.26 -13.83
N ALA A 631 0.40 -12.36 -13.62
CA ALA A 631 -0.88 -12.63 -14.24
C ALA A 631 -1.71 -13.56 -13.34
N ALA A 632 -3.03 -13.38 -13.35
CA ALA A 632 -3.95 -14.23 -12.61
C ALA A 632 -5.10 -14.71 -13.47
N VAL A 633 -5.49 -15.95 -13.26
CA VAL A 633 -6.73 -16.54 -13.78
C VAL A 633 -7.69 -16.73 -12.62
N SER A 634 -8.90 -16.18 -12.74
CA SER A 634 -9.98 -16.40 -11.78
C SER A 634 -11.17 -17.04 -12.48
N GLU A 635 -11.81 -18.02 -11.83
CA GLU A 635 -13.08 -18.62 -12.23
C GLU A 635 -14.14 -18.35 -11.17
N VAL A 636 -15.30 -17.88 -11.58
CA VAL A 636 -16.42 -17.54 -10.70
C VAL A 636 -17.69 -18.22 -11.14
N GLU A 637 -18.65 -18.34 -10.23
CA GLU A 637 -20.03 -18.75 -10.51
C GLU A 637 -20.99 -17.71 -9.92
N ILE A 638 -22.02 -17.29 -10.65
CA ILE A 638 -23.07 -16.39 -10.19
C ILE A 638 -24.45 -17.05 -10.23
N ASP A 639 -25.36 -16.66 -9.33
CA ASP A 639 -26.80 -16.92 -9.47
C ASP A 639 -27.46 -15.68 -10.10
N THR A 640 -27.98 -15.81 -11.31
CA THR A 640 -28.56 -14.71 -12.09
C THR A 640 -29.90 -14.19 -11.56
N ARG A 641 -30.44 -14.79 -10.49
CA ARG A 641 -31.70 -14.39 -9.84
C ARG A 641 -31.49 -13.56 -8.58
N THR A 642 -30.31 -13.68 -7.97
CA THR A 642 -29.98 -13.01 -6.69
C THR A 642 -28.74 -12.13 -6.79
N GLY A 643 -27.89 -12.37 -7.80
CA GLY A 643 -26.57 -11.74 -7.94
C GLY A 643 -25.52 -12.33 -7.01
N GLU A 644 -25.86 -13.31 -6.16
CA GLU A 644 -24.86 -14.02 -5.35
C GLU A 644 -23.78 -14.65 -6.23
N TRP A 645 -22.57 -14.67 -5.74
CA TRP A 645 -21.44 -15.20 -6.48
C TRP A 645 -20.47 -15.96 -5.60
N TRP A 646 -19.67 -16.84 -6.22
CA TRP A 646 -18.66 -17.67 -5.57
C TRP A 646 -17.39 -17.69 -6.41
N LEU A 647 -16.24 -17.46 -5.75
CA LEU A 647 -14.94 -17.68 -6.36
C LEU A 647 -14.65 -19.19 -6.38
N LYS A 648 -14.47 -19.76 -7.57
CA LYS A 648 -14.30 -21.21 -7.76
C LYS A 648 -12.83 -21.63 -7.77
N GLY A 649 -11.96 -20.77 -8.28
CA GLY A 649 -10.53 -21.07 -8.35
C GLY A 649 -9.72 -19.87 -8.80
N VAL A 650 -8.46 -19.85 -8.33
CA VAL A 650 -7.46 -18.84 -8.64
C VAL A 650 -6.13 -19.49 -8.95
N ASP A 651 -5.51 -19.08 -10.04
CA ASP A 651 -4.13 -19.41 -10.37
C ASP A 651 -3.36 -18.11 -10.63
N ILE A 652 -2.22 -17.95 -9.98
CA ILE A 652 -1.37 -16.76 -10.05
C ILE A 652 0.07 -17.15 -10.40
N VAL A 653 0.66 -16.46 -11.35
CA VAL A 653 2.11 -16.44 -11.57
C VAL A 653 2.61 -15.02 -11.35
N HIS A 654 3.59 -14.83 -10.49
CA HIS A 654 4.12 -13.51 -10.14
C HIS A 654 5.65 -13.47 -10.15
N ASP A 655 6.23 -12.44 -10.78
CA ASP A 655 7.66 -12.18 -10.83
C ASP A 655 8.11 -11.44 -9.56
N VAL A 656 8.82 -12.15 -8.71
CA VAL A 656 9.43 -11.62 -7.48
C VAL A 656 10.96 -11.48 -7.60
N GLY A 657 11.49 -11.64 -8.81
CA GLY A 657 12.92 -11.81 -9.02
C GLY A 657 13.45 -13.04 -8.26
N ARG A 658 14.68 -13.00 -7.76
CA ARG A 658 15.17 -14.00 -6.82
C ARG A 658 14.60 -13.73 -5.44
N SER A 659 13.64 -14.53 -5.02
CA SER A 659 12.99 -14.38 -3.72
C SER A 659 14.00 -14.39 -2.57
N ILE A 660 13.87 -13.47 -1.63
CA ILE A 660 14.61 -13.50 -0.37
C ILE A 660 14.04 -14.57 0.56
N ASN A 661 12.69 -14.67 0.61
CA ASN A 661 11.96 -15.62 1.41
C ASN A 661 10.66 -16.03 0.68
N PRO A 662 10.65 -17.19 0.01
CA PRO A 662 9.53 -17.61 -0.84
C PRO A 662 8.20 -17.76 -0.10
N ALA A 663 8.20 -18.24 1.12
CA ALA A 663 6.97 -18.39 1.91
C ALA A 663 6.33 -17.02 2.23
N LEU A 664 7.14 -16.04 2.62
CA LEU A 664 6.65 -14.68 2.87
C LEU A 664 6.17 -14.01 1.57
N ASP A 665 6.86 -14.21 0.44
CA ASP A 665 6.45 -13.65 -0.84
C ASP A 665 5.11 -14.24 -1.30
N LYS A 666 4.91 -15.55 -1.21
CA LYS A 666 3.64 -16.20 -1.52
C LYS A 666 2.50 -15.68 -0.65
N GLY A 667 2.71 -15.60 0.68
CA GLY A 667 1.72 -15.05 1.60
C GLY A 667 1.34 -13.59 1.29
N GLN A 668 2.30 -12.77 0.81
CA GLN A 668 2.01 -11.40 0.35
C GLN A 668 1.18 -11.38 -0.94
N ILE A 669 1.44 -12.31 -1.88
CA ILE A 669 0.68 -12.43 -3.13
C ILE A 669 -0.77 -12.86 -2.83
N GLU A 670 -0.94 -13.91 -2.02
CA GLU A 670 -2.25 -14.43 -1.61
C GLU A 670 -3.09 -13.35 -0.90
N GLY A 671 -2.52 -12.72 0.13
CA GLY A 671 -3.20 -11.66 0.88
C GLY A 671 -3.52 -10.42 0.05
N ALA A 672 -2.67 -10.06 -0.91
CA ALA A 672 -2.90 -8.93 -1.79
C ALA A 672 -4.01 -9.21 -2.81
N TYR A 673 -4.03 -10.42 -3.40
CA TYR A 673 -5.11 -10.83 -4.31
C TYR A 673 -6.47 -10.77 -3.61
N ILE A 674 -6.60 -11.34 -2.42
CA ILE A 674 -7.86 -11.34 -1.65
C ILE A 674 -8.29 -9.90 -1.32
N GLN A 675 -7.35 -9.01 -0.95
CA GLN A 675 -7.67 -7.60 -0.70
C GLN A 675 -8.12 -6.87 -1.98
N GLY A 676 -7.49 -7.14 -3.12
CA GLY A 676 -7.89 -6.59 -4.42
C GLY A 676 -9.26 -7.11 -4.89
N MET A 677 -9.51 -8.40 -4.70
CA MET A 677 -10.81 -9.01 -4.96
C MET A 677 -11.90 -8.36 -4.09
N GLY A 678 -11.65 -8.22 -2.78
CA GLY A 678 -12.58 -7.57 -1.85
C GLY A 678 -12.97 -6.15 -2.29
N TRP A 679 -11.98 -5.32 -2.68
CA TRP A 679 -12.22 -3.98 -3.22
C TRP A 679 -13.16 -3.98 -4.42
N LEU A 680 -12.97 -4.93 -5.32
CA LEU A 680 -13.68 -4.95 -6.61
C LEU A 680 -15.04 -5.64 -6.56
N THR A 681 -15.40 -6.30 -5.42
CA THR A 681 -16.57 -7.17 -5.38
C THR A 681 -17.50 -6.97 -4.19
N MET A 682 -17.00 -6.59 -3.01
CA MET A 682 -17.83 -6.56 -1.81
C MET A 682 -17.60 -5.38 -0.86
N GLU A 683 -16.42 -4.78 -0.88
CA GLU A 683 -16.08 -3.67 0.00
C GLU A 683 -16.67 -2.37 -0.53
N GLU A 684 -17.59 -1.75 0.21
CA GLU A 684 -18.31 -0.57 -0.27
C GLU A 684 -18.43 0.50 0.81
N CYS A 685 -17.89 1.69 0.54
CA CYS A 685 -18.09 2.89 1.35
C CYS A 685 -19.34 3.63 0.88
N ILE A 686 -20.38 3.64 1.71
CA ILE A 686 -21.67 4.29 1.41
C ILE A 686 -21.82 5.54 2.24
N TRP A 687 -22.10 6.65 1.59
CA TRP A 687 -22.32 7.96 2.18
C TRP A 687 -23.78 8.38 2.06
N ASP A 688 -24.33 9.00 3.12
CA ASP A 688 -25.62 9.61 3.01
C ASP A 688 -25.56 10.99 2.32
N LYS A 689 -26.72 11.57 2.04
CA LYS A 689 -26.83 12.90 1.38
C LYS A 689 -26.29 14.06 2.22
N LYS A 690 -25.89 13.82 3.48
CA LYS A 690 -25.29 14.80 4.39
C LYS A 690 -23.78 14.57 4.57
N GLY A 691 -23.20 13.63 3.84
CA GLY A 691 -21.77 13.30 3.89
C GLY A 691 -21.37 12.43 5.09
N LYS A 692 -22.32 11.75 5.74
CA LYS A 692 -22.01 10.79 6.79
C LYS A 692 -21.73 9.42 6.19
N LEU A 693 -20.59 8.83 6.53
CA LEU A 693 -20.26 7.44 6.17
C LEU A 693 -21.18 6.48 6.93
N LEU A 694 -21.94 5.66 6.21
CA LEU A 694 -22.88 4.69 6.80
C LEU A 694 -22.22 3.34 7.06
N THR A 695 -21.20 2.99 6.27
CA THR A 695 -20.45 1.74 6.39
C THR A 695 -19.16 1.96 7.17
N HIS A 696 -19.29 2.29 8.49
CA HIS A 696 -18.17 2.69 9.34
C HIS A 696 -17.80 1.64 10.41
N GLY A 697 -18.18 0.40 10.23
CA GLY A 697 -17.85 -0.66 11.19
C GLY A 697 -18.03 -2.05 10.61
N PRO A 698 -17.54 -3.11 11.28
CA PRO A 698 -17.55 -4.49 10.75
C PRO A 698 -18.95 -5.04 10.44
N SER A 699 -19.98 -4.49 11.07
CA SER A 699 -21.38 -4.88 10.83
C SER A 699 -21.92 -4.40 9.49
N THR A 700 -21.39 -3.31 8.96
CA THR A 700 -21.87 -2.65 7.74
C THR A 700 -20.86 -2.64 6.58
N TYR A 701 -19.57 -2.61 6.88
CA TYR A 701 -18.49 -2.72 5.89
C TYR A 701 -18.01 -4.17 5.80
N LYS A 702 -18.14 -4.81 4.65
CA LYS A 702 -17.84 -6.23 4.46
C LYS A 702 -16.48 -6.41 3.82
N ILE A 703 -15.61 -7.16 4.48
CA ILE A 703 -14.33 -7.62 3.96
C ILE A 703 -14.41 -9.11 3.63
N PRO A 704 -13.55 -9.64 2.76
CA PRO A 704 -13.44 -11.08 2.53
C PRO A 704 -13.21 -11.86 3.83
N VAL A 705 -13.90 -12.97 3.98
CA VAL A 705 -13.74 -13.91 5.10
C VAL A 705 -13.15 -15.23 4.62
N ALA A 706 -12.78 -16.12 5.53
CA ALA A 706 -12.19 -17.40 5.17
C ALA A 706 -13.03 -18.23 4.17
N GLY A 707 -14.36 -18.11 4.22
CA GLY A 707 -15.28 -18.78 3.30
C GLY A 707 -15.27 -18.23 1.86
N ASP A 708 -14.70 -17.05 1.63
CA ASP A 708 -14.58 -16.46 0.29
C ASP A 708 -13.29 -16.91 -0.44
N VAL A 709 -12.38 -17.57 0.29
CA VAL A 709 -11.17 -18.15 -0.31
C VAL A 709 -11.56 -19.46 -1.01
N PRO A 710 -11.23 -19.63 -2.30
CA PRO A 710 -11.60 -20.86 -3.03
C PRO A 710 -10.73 -22.04 -2.59
N GLU A 711 -11.24 -23.26 -2.75
CA GLU A 711 -10.47 -24.49 -2.47
C GLU A 711 -9.24 -24.63 -3.36
N HIS A 712 -9.34 -24.19 -4.62
CA HIS A 712 -8.22 -24.12 -5.55
C HIS A 712 -7.66 -22.70 -5.56
N PHE A 713 -6.53 -22.50 -4.85
CA PHE A 713 -5.80 -21.24 -4.83
C PHE A 713 -4.30 -21.55 -5.00
N ASN A 714 -3.82 -21.42 -6.23
CA ASN A 714 -2.44 -21.72 -6.59
C ASN A 714 -1.63 -20.45 -6.84
N VAL A 715 -0.43 -20.38 -6.25
CA VAL A 715 0.53 -19.27 -6.45
C VAL A 715 1.89 -19.85 -6.82
N SER A 716 2.35 -19.50 -8.02
CA SER A 716 3.67 -19.82 -8.54
C SER A 716 4.53 -18.56 -8.65
N LEU A 717 5.78 -18.66 -8.20
CA LEU A 717 6.78 -17.62 -8.40
C LEU A 717 7.43 -17.83 -9.77
N PHE A 718 7.45 -16.77 -10.60
CA PHE A 718 8.11 -16.81 -11.92
C PHE A 718 9.62 -16.85 -11.74
N ASP A 719 10.29 -17.81 -12.37
CA ASP A 719 11.76 -17.94 -12.28
C ASP A 719 12.44 -16.82 -13.08
N ASN A 720 12.87 -15.81 -12.37
CA ASN A 720 13.52 -14.62 -12.92
C ASN A 720 14.53 -14.03 -11.92
N ALA A 721 15.36 -13.12 -12.39
CA ALA A 721 16.22 -12.28 -11.56
C ALA A 721 16.01 -10.83 -11.96
N ASN A 722 15.96 -9.92 -10.98
CA ASN A 722 15.93 -8.50 -11.29
C ASN A 722 17.22 -8.10 -12.03
N LEU A 723 17.09 -7.39 -13.14
CA LEU A 723 18.24 -6.82 -13.86
C LEU A 723 18.91 -5.68 -13.08
N LYS A 724 18.17 -5.03 -12.17
CA LYS A 724 18.71 -3.98 -11.31
C LYS A 724 19.35 -4.59 -10.06
N PRO A 725 20.40 -3.92 -9.52
CA PRO A 725 21.09 -4.38 -8.31
C PRO A 725 20.27 -4.12 -7.04
N THR A 726 19.18 -4.84 -6.88
CA THR A 726 18.41 -4.93 -5.64
C THR A 726 19.01 -6.00 -4.72
N PRO A 727 18.67 -6.06 -3.41
CA PRO A 727 19.13 -7.13 -2.54
C PRO A 727 18.85 -8.51 -3.16
N PHE A 728 19.91 -9.24 -3.49
CA PHE A 728 19.90 -10.56 -4.14
C PHE A 728 19.18 -10.63 -5.50
N ASN A 729 19.00 -9.51 -6.20
CA ASN A 729 18.23 -9.40 -7.43
C ASN A 729 16.74 -9.76 -7.26
N SER A 730 16.18 -9.51 -6.06
CA SER A 730 14.75 -9.66 -5.77
C SER A 730 13.92 -8.53 -6.40
N LYS A 731 12.62 -8.76 -6.53
CA LYS A 731 11.62 -7.74 -6.87
C LYS A 731 10.57 -7.62 -5.77
N ALA A 732 9.95 -6.46 -5.69
CA ALA A 732 8.96 -6.13 -4.66
C ALA A 732 7.66 -6.92 -4.80
N THR A 733 7.04 -7.30 -3.67
CA THR A 733 5.77 -8.05 -3.60
C THR A 733 4.69 -7.32 -2.78
N GLY A 734 4.96 -6.10 -2.33
CA GLY A 734 4.04 -5.38 -1.43
C GLY A 734 2.74 -4.97 -2.10
N GLU A 735 2.79 -4.19 -3.17
CA GLU A 735 1.63 -3.62 -3.87
C GLU A 735 1.20 -4.41 -5.11
N PRO A 736 2.13 -4.87 -5.99
CA PRO A 736 1.76 -5.37 -7.32
C PRO A 736 0.67 -6.45 -7.31
N PRO A 737 0.70 -7.46 -6.42
CA PRO A 737 -0.27 -8.56 -6.49
C PRO A 737 -1.72 -8.14 -6.20
N LEU A 738 -1.98 -6.95 -5.61
CA LEU A 738 -3.35 -6.46 -5.36
C LEU A 738 -4.13 -6.35 -6.67
N MET A 739 -3.49 -5.87 -7.75
CA MET A 739 -4.13 -5.70 -9.06
C MET A 739 -4.54 -7.03 -9.72
N LEU A 740 -3.98 -8.15 -9.27
CA LEU A 740 -4.39 -9.47 -9.76
C LEU A 740 -5.83 -9.83 -9.39
N GLY A 741 -6.40 -9.16 -8.35
CA GLY A 741 -7.83 -9.21 -8.02
C GLY A 741 -8.76 -8.73 -9.15
N LEU A 742 -8.25 -7.96 -10.12
CA LEU A 742 -8.98 -7.57 -11.34
C LEU A 742 -9.51 -8.81 -12.08
N SER A 743 -8.79 -9.92 -12.07
CA SER A 743 -9.22 -11.17 -12.74
C SER A 743 -10.56 -11.69 -12.20
N ALA A 744 -10.84 -11.53 -10.89
CA ALA A 744 -12.15 -11.91 -10.32
C ALA A 744 -13.27 -11.00 -10.83
N PHE A 745 -13.05 -9.69 -10.90
CA PHE A 745 -14.04 -8.75 -11.43
C PHE A 745 -14.38 -9.03 -12.91
N PHE A 746 -13.37 -9.25 -13.75
CA PHE A 746 -13.58 -9.54 -15.16
C PHE A 746 -14.16 -10.95 -15.40
N ALA A 747 -13.89 -11.91 -14.52
CA ALA A 747 -14.59 -13.20 -14.52
C ALA A 747 -16.07 -13.03 -14.17
N LEU A 748 -16.43 -12.14 -13.23
CA LEU A 748 -17.83 -11.79 -12.95
C LEU A 748 -18.50 -11.12 -14.15
N LYS A 749 -17.83 -10.21 -14.86
CA LYS A 749 -18.35 -9.63 -16.12
C LYS A 749 -18.58 -10.70 -17.18
N ASP A 750 -17.68 -11.67 -17.34
CA ASP A 750 -17.83 -12.80 -18.26
C ASP A 750 -19.04 -13.67 -17.89
N ALA A 751 -19.25 -13.95 -16.59
CA ALA A 751 -20.43 -14.68 -16.12
C ALA A 751 -21.75 -13.92 -16.35
N VAL A 752 -21.75 -12.60 -16.16
CA VAL A 752 -22.89 -11.73 -16.47
C VAL A 752 -23.18 -11.74 -17.97
N ALA A 753 -22.16 -11.60 -18.82
CA ALA A 753 -22.32 -11.69 -20.30
C ALA A 753 -22.89 -13.04 -20.74
N ALA A 754 -22.48 -14.13 -20.08
CA ALA A 754 -23.00 -15.46 -20.32
C ALA A 754 -24.50 -15.58 -19.99
N SER A 755 -25.06 -14.74 -19.10
CA SER A 755 -26.52 -14.70 -18.83
C SER A 755 -27.34 -14.26 -20.02
N ALA A 756 -26.74 -13.50 -20.94
CA ALA A 756 -27.29 -13.01 -22.21
C ALA A 756 -26.67 -13.71 -23.44
N ASN A 757 -25.98 -14.86 -23.24
CA ASN A 757 -25.26 -15.60 -24.28
C ASN A 757 -24.23 -14.77 -25.05
N HIS A 758 -23.56 -13.83 -24.34
CA HIS A 758 -22.56 -12.88 -24.89
C HIS A 758 -23.07 -12.02 -26.06
N LYS A 759 -24.39 -11.73 -26.12
CA LYS A 759 -24.99 -10.91 -27.16
C LYS A 759 -25.06 -9.42 -26.83
N ALA A 760 -24.64 -9.03 -25.65
CA ALA A 760 -24.61 -7.64 -25.19
C ALA A 760 -23.25 -7.31 -24.52
N VAL A 761 -22.82 -6.07 -24.68
CA VAL A 761 -21.68 -5.53 -23.93
C VAL A 761 -22.13 -5.25 -22.50
N VAL A 762 -21.39 -5.80 -21.53
CA VAL A 762 -21.71 -5.63 -20.11
C VAL A 762 -20.99 -4.40 -19.57
N HIS A 763 -21.76 -3.44 -19.08
CA HIS A 763 -21.25 -2.29 -18.30
C HIS A 763 -21.54 -2.55 -16.81
N MET A 764 -20.48 -2.54 -15.98
CA MET A 764 -20.60 -2.77 -14.54
C MET A 764 -19.52 -1.99 -13.82
N ASP A 765 -19.92 -1.19 -12.82
CA ASP A 765 -19.02 -0.47 -11.95
C ASP A 765 -18.51 -1.38 -10.81
N ALA A 766 -17.30 -1.10 -10.31
CA ALA A 766 -16.80 -1.74 -9.08
C ALA A 766 -17.22 -0.95 -7.82
N PRO A 767 -17.49 -1.65 -6.70
CA PRO A 767 -17.45 -3.10 -6.50
C PRO A 767 -18.64 -3.83 -7.14
N ALA A 768 -18.43 -5.02 -7.67
CA ALA A 768 -19.45 -5.91 -8.23
C ALA A 768 -20.25 -6.59 -7.10
N THR A 769 -21.06 -5.80 -6.38
CA THR A 769 -21.93 -6.33 -5.33
C THR A 769 -23.02 -7.22 -5.90
N PRO A 770 -23.65 -8.12 -5.12
CA PRO A 770 -24.76 -8.94 -5.60
C PRO A 770 -25.88 -8.13 -6.29
N GLU A 771 -26.22 -6.94 -5.78
CA GLU A 771 -27.18 -6.05 -6.43
C GLU A 771 -26.71 -5.61 -7.82
N ARG A 772 -25.45 -5.16 -7.95
CA ARG A 772 -24.91 -4.74 -9.26
C ARG A 772 -24.82 -5.89 -10.25
N ILE A 773 -24.45 -7.09 -9.80
CA ILE A 773 -24.45 -8.31 -10.64
C ILE A 773 -25.86 -8.63 -11.14
N LEU A 774 -26.86 -8.60 -10.25
CA LEU A 774 -28.26 -8.86 -10.61
C LEU A 774 -28.75 -7.87 -11.67
N LEU A 775 -28.58 -6.56 -11.40
CA LEU A 775 -29.01 -5.50 -12.31
C LEU A 775 -28.26 -5.55 -13.64
N ALA A 776 -26.99 -5.90 -13.65
CA ALA A 776 -26.21 -6.10 -14.88
C ALA A 776 -26.71 -7.32 -15.69
N CYS A 777 -27.09 -8.41 -15.03
CA CYS A 777 -27.71 -9.57 -15.70
C CYS A 777 -29.06 -9.21 -16.35
N GLU A 778 -29.88 -8.44 -15.65
CA GLU A 778 -31.19 -7.99 -16.19
C GLU A 778 -30.99 -7.07 -17.39
N LYS A 779 -30.08 -6.10 -17.27
CA LYS A 779 -29.74 -5.19 -18.37
C LYS A 779 -29.17 -5.93 -19.58
N ALA A 780 -28.20 -6.82 -19.39
CA ALA A 780 -27.60 -7.59 -20.47
C ALA A 780 -28.65 -8.44 -21.23
N LYS A 781 -29.62 -9.05 -20.53
CA LYS A 781 -30.73 -9.79 -21.16
C LYS A 781 -31.65 -8.87 -21.96
N ALA A 782 -31.96 -7.68 -21.44
CA ALA A 782 -32.78 -6.69 -22.13
C ALA A 782 -32.10 -6.16 -23.40
N ASP A 783 -30.81 -5.80 -23.29
CA ASP A 783 -30.01 -5.31 -24.40
C ASP A 783 -29.88 -6.39 -25.50
N ALA A 784 -29.66 -7.67 -25.13
CA ALA A 784 -29.57 -8.79 -26.06
C ALA A 784 -30.91 -9.12 -26.73
N ALA A 785 -32.04 -8.78 -26.12
CA ALA A 785 -33.37 -8.97 -26.71
C ALA A 785 -33.76 -7.84 -27.69
N ALA A 786 -33.12 -6.66 -27.53
CA ALA A 786 -33.32 -5.48 -28.40
C ALA A 786 -32.41 -5.48 -29.64
N ALA A 787 -31.27 -6.20 -29.59
CA ALA A 787 -30.33 -6.39 -30.70
C ALA A 787 -30.79 -7.50 -31.67
#